data_080aa195dfeaefa3f797199e7467dc7a
#
_entry.id   080aa195dfeaefa3f797199e7467dc7a
#
_cell.length_a   1.000
_cell.length_b   1.000
_cell.length_c   1.000
_cell.angle_alpha   90.00
_cell.angle_beta   90.00
_cell.angle_gamma   90.00
#
_symmetry.space_group_name_H-M   'P 1'
#
loop_
_entity.id
_entity.type
_entity.pdbx_description
1 polymer ?
#
loop_
_entity_poly.entity_id
_entity_poly.type
_entity_poly.pdbx_seq_one_letter_code
_entity_poly.pdbx_strand_id
1 'polypeptide(L)'
;MDTLALETRAIAWAYDGNWVRIEAHGPDGLRVRASTYAQRAPARGALLDIAATDASVTRDGAVARISNGRIVGEIDLQGRLRFLDDDGRVLLEEKWRQRDTVAKFWTVGSEAVDTISALGLSGREFEPLPGGAARITVRFEARQHERLYGMGQYQQPNLDLAGCVLELAQRNSQASVPFVVSSHGYGFLWNSPAVGEACFAANGAVWTSRAAHEIDYWITAAETPAQIVRNYAQVTGTAPMMPDYALGLWQSKLRYRTQDELLSVARDYHARGIPLAVIVADFFHWPVQGDWRFYAREWPDPAAMCAELKAMGTELLVSVWPTVDARSENYPALVEKGYLVRAHRGVDVQQEFLGNTRFIDVTHPGARDFLWQMLKRNYRDHGVRLFWLDEAEPEYGKYDFDNYRYHAGEVLAVGNAYPLHYTQAVYDGLQADGEREIVSLVRCAWAGSQRYGALVWSGDIHSSFTAMRNQLSAGLNMAMAGIPWWTTDIGGFHGGDVADAAFHELMIRWFQWAVFTPVLRMHGHRDPITPPAEPFRDGVAQCDTGAGNELWSFGEDVFAILRRFAALRERLRPYVAGLMRTAHEAGDPPMRPMFYDYPGDPRSWDVDDQYMFGPDLLIAPIIAAGLTARDVWLPAGEWIDAWTGAQVTGGATITSAAPIERMPVFVRAGAVVAGAFADDAA
;
A
#
# COMPACT_ATOMS: atom_id res chain seq x y z
N MET A 1 -29.50 -3.45 36.24
CA MET A 1 -28.03 -3.61 36.18
C MET A 1 -27.47 -2.48 35.33
N ASP A 2 -26.48 -1.77 35.81
CA ASP A 2 -25.85 -0.72 35.00
C ASP A 2 -25.00 -1.42 33.92
N THR A 3 -25.26 -1.13 32.66
CA THR A 3 -24.57 -1.73 31.55
C THR A 3 -23.24 -1.02 31.23
N LEU A 4 -22.99 0.14 31.83
CA LEU A 4 -21.83 1.00 31.56
C LEU A 4 -20.88 1.01 32.77
N ALA A 5 -19.59 0.73 32.50
CA ALA A 5 -18.50 0.90 33.46
C ALA A 5 -17.54 1.99 32.92
N LEU A 6 -17.27 2.98 33.77
CA LEU A 6 -16.36 4.07 33.45
C LEU A 6 -14.99 3.79 34.04
N GLU A 7 -13.95 3.87 33.23
CA GLU A 7 -12.54 3.77 33.59
C GLU A 7 -11.84 5.10 33.35
N THR A 8 -10.63 5.27 33.84
CA THR A 8 -9.88 6.53 33.70
C THR A 8 -9.73 6.98 32.23
N ARG A 9 -9.59 6.03 31.28
CA ARG A 9 -9.32 6.29 29.85
C ARG A 9 -10.10 5.39 28.91
N ALA A 10 -11.14 4.75 29.42
CA ALA A 10 -11.99 3.86 28.65
C ALA A 10 -13.40 3.82 29.19
N ILE A 11 -14.32 3.44 28.33
CA ILE A 11 -15.68 3.07 28.68
C ILE A 11 -15.87 1.61 28.27
N ALA A 12 -16.40 0.81 29.18
CA ALA A 12 -16.86 -0.54 28.89
C ALA A 12 -18.38 -0.60 28.99
N TRP A 13 -19.00 -1.21 28.02
CA TRP A 13 -20.42 -1.56 28.00
C TRP A 13 -20.56 -3.08 27.94
N ALA A 14 -21.50 -3.65 28.69
CA ALA A 14 -21.78 -5.08 28.65
C ALA A 14 -23.26 -5.36 28.92
N TYR A 15 -23.85 -6.20 28.04
CA TYR A 15 -25.22 -6.67 28.19
C TYR A 15 -25.41 -7.98 27.40
N ASP A 16 -26.05 -8.97 28.05
CA ASP A 16 -26.42 -10.24 27.44
C ASP A 16 -25.29 -10.94 26.68
N GLY A 17 -24.12 -11.05 27.30
CA GLY A 17 -22.92 -11.64 26.68
C GLY A 17 -22.18 -10.77 25.67
N ASN A 18 -22.80 -9.69 25.23
CA ASN A 18 -22.13 -8.71 24.35
C ASN A 18 -21.32 -7.73 25.21
N TRP A 19 -20.17 -7.32 24.67
CA TRP A 19 -19.38 -6.25 25.28
C TRP A 19 -18.81 -5.32 24.22
N VAL A 20 -18.60 -4.06 24.62
CA VAL A 20 -17.92 -3.01 23.85
C VAL A 20 -16.95 -2.31 24.76
N ARG A 21 -15.77 -2.03 24.28
CA ARG A 21 -14.76 -1.19 24.93
C ARG A 21 -14.35 -0.08 23.98
N ILE A 22 -14.42 1.17 24.47
CA ILE A 22 -13.87 2.32 23.79
C ILE A 22 -12.73 2.84 24.66
N GLU A 23 -11.55 2.98 24.11
CA GLU A 23 -10.37 3.46 24.83
C GLU A 23 -9.60 4.50 24.03
N ALA A 24 -9.00 5.46 24.72
CA ALA A 24 -8.10 6.42 24.11
C ALA A 24 -6.85 5.72 23.61
N HIS A 25 -6.47 5.97 22.34
CA HIS A 25 -5.30 5.37 21.70
C HIS A 25 -4.65 6.34 20.72
N GLY A 26 -3.51 6.87 21.08
CA GLY A 26 -2.83 7.95 20.38
C GLY A 26 -3.49 9.31 20.55
N PRO A 27 -2.87 10.37 20.05
CA PRO A 27 -3.49 11.69 20.04
C PRO A 27 -4.71 11.70 19.12
N ASP A 28 -5.75 12.41 19.55
CA ASP A 28 -6.98 12.59 18.77
C ASP A 28 -7.60 11.26 18.27
N GLY A 29 -7.36 10.13 18.97
CA GLY A 29 -7.75 8.81 18.50
C GLY A 29 -8.42 7.95 19.55
N LEU A 30 -9.38 7.14 19.12
CA LEU A 30 -10.08 6.15 19.93
C LEU A 30 -10.00 4.77 19.28
N ARG A 31 -9.73 3.74 20.08
CA ARG A 31 -9.84 2.35 19.67
C ARG A 31 -11.14 1.76 20.20
N VAL A 32 -11.84 1.03 19.34
CA VAL A 32 -13.06 0.31 19.71
C VAL A 32 -12.85 -1.17 19.52
N ARG A 33 -13.19 -1.93 20.55
CA ARG A 33 -13.24 -3.37 20.49
C ARG A 33 -14.61 -3.86 20.96
N ALA A 34 -15.16 -4.87 20.30
CA ALA A 34 -16.45 -5.45 20.67
C ALA A 34 -16.53 -6.93 20.28
N SER A 35 -17.24 -7.73 21.07
CA SER A 35 -17.46 -9.13 20.79
C SER A 35 -18.66 -9.68 21.59
N THR A 36 -19.10 -10.87 21.18
CA THR A 36 -20.03 -11.74 21.95
C THR A 36 -19.28 -12.84 22.70
N TYR A 37 -17.98 -12.91 22.57
CA TYR A 37 -17.10 -13.86 23.26
C TYR A 37 -16.37 -13.19 24.42
N ALA A 38 -15.79 -14.02 25.30
CA ALA A 38 -14.96 -13.49 26.38
C ALA A 38 -13.85 -12.57 25.84
N GLN A 39 -13.63 -11.46 26.54
CA GLN A 39 -12.59 -10.49 26.17
C GLN A 39 -11.22 -11.17 26.18
N ARG A 40 -10.47 -10.99 25.11
CA ARG A 40 -9.10 -11.47 24.95
C ARG A 40 -8.11 -10.30 24.99
N ALA A 41 -6.83 -10.61 25.20
CA ALA A 41 -5.79 -9.63 24.96
C ALA A 41 -5.85 -9.15 23.50
N PRO A 42 -5.64 -7.85 23.22
CA PRO A 42 -5.64 -7.35 21.86
C PRO A 42 -4.65 -8.13 20.99
N ALA A 43 -5.07 -8.49 19.79
CA ALA A 43 -4.14 -9.06 18.84
C ALA A 43 -3.05 -8.01 18.48
N ARG A 44 -1.82 -8.48 18.33
CA ARG A 44 -0.76 -7.65 17.74
C ARG A 44 -1.10 -7.46 16.26
N GLY A 45 -1.42 -6.22 15.90
CA GLY A 45 -1.85 -5.85 14.56
C GLY A 45 -1.08 -4.63 14.05
N ALA A 46 -1.79 -3.76 13.34
CA ALA A 46 -1.23 -2.50 12.85
C ALA A 46 -0.87 -1.54 13.98
N LEU A 47 -1.72 -1.48 15.03
CA LEU A 47 -1.58 -0.53 16.13
C LEU A 47 -0.39 -0.89 17.03
N LEU A 48 0.43 0.11 17.34
CA LEU A 48 1.55 0.02 18.26
C LEU A 48 1.09 0.17 19.72
N ASP A 49 1.87 -0.38 20.63
CA ASP A 49 1.74 -0.06 22.07
C ASP A 49 2.34 1.34 22.29
N ILE A 50 1.51 2.35 22.38
CA ILE A 50 1.93 3.74 22.55
C ILE A 50 1.58 4.25 23.96
N ALA A 51 2.29 5.31 24.36
CA ALA A 51 2.03 5.95 25.64
C ALA A 51 0.58 6.41 25.73
N ALA A 52 0.00 6.23 26.89
CA ALA A 52 -1.36 6.65 27.15
C ALA A 52 -1.50 8.18 27.06
N THR A 53 -2.57 8.65 26.45
CA THR A 53 -2.95 10.06 26.32
C THR A 53 -3.82 10.52 27.48
N ASP A 54 -3.92 11.84 27.68
CA ASP A 54 -4.83 12.43 28.65
C ASP A 54 -6.24 12.47 28.06
N ALA A 55 -7.05 11.47 28.39
CA ALA A 55 -8.44 11.40 28.00
C ALA A 55 -9.35 11.67 29.20
N SER A 56 -10.52 12.24 28.97
CA SER A 56 -11.55 12.42 29.98
C SER A 56 -12.75 11.53 29.71
N VAL A 57 -13.30 10.94 30.77
CA VAL A 57 -14.48 10.08 30.69
C VAL A 57 -15.57 10.70 31.57
N THR A 58 -16.74 10.88 31.01
CA THR A 58 -17.91 11.46 31.69
C THR A 58 -19.16 10.65 31.39
N ARG A 59 -20.21 10.85 32.19
CA ARG A 59 -21.53 10.28 31.96
C ARG A 59 -22.60 11.33 32.22
N ASP A 60 -23.51 11.47 31.29
CA ASP A 60 -24.70 12.29 31.42
C ASP A 60 -25.92 11.43 31.16
N GLY A 61 -26.60 11.08 32.26
CA GLY A 61 -27.78 10.22 32.26
C GLY A 61 -27.53 8.85 31.60
N ALA A 62 -28.08 8.68 30.40
CA ALA A 62 -28.04 7.44 29.62
C ALA A 62 -26.84 7.33 28.68
N VAL A 63 -26.02 8.35 28.56
CA VAL A 63 -24.89 8.40 27.60
C VAL A 63 -23.57 8.56 28.37
N ALA A 64 -22.61 7.70 28.08
CA ALA A 64 -21.22 7.87 28.49
C ALA A 64 -20.39 8.43 27.34
N ARG A 65 -19.44 9.32 27.66
CA ARG A 65 -18.55 10.02 26.72
C ARG A 65 -17.10 9.82 27.10
N ILE A 66 -16.26 9.57 26.09
CA ILE A 66 -14.81 9.63 26.21
C ILE A 66 -14.29 10.69 25.22
N SER A 67 -13.57 11.68 25.75
CA SER A 67 -12.95 12.73 24.93
C SER A 67 -11.44 12.54 24.95
N ASN A 68 -10.81 12.53 23.78
CA ASN A 68 -9.37 12.42 23.61
C ASN A 68 -8.89 13.39 22.51
N GLY A 69 -8.38 14.56 22.94
CA GLY A 69 -8.07 15.64 22.00
C GLY A 69 -9.31 16.06 21.22
N ARG A 70 -9.23 15.99 19.89
CA ARG A 70 -10.29 16.43 18.98
C ARG A 70 -11.42 15.43 18.74
N ILE A 71 -11.35 14.23 19.31
CA ILE A 71 -12.38 13.21 19.10
C ILE A 71 -13.17 12.94 20.39
N VAL A 72 -14.47 12.79 20.25
CA VAL A 72 -15.38 12.35 21.32
C VAL A 72 -16.10 11.08 20.88
N GLY A 73 -15.99 10.02 21.65
CA GLY A 73 -16.77 8.79 21.49
C GLY A 73 -17.94 8.78 22.49
N GLU A 74 -19.13 8.49 22.02
CA GLU A 74 -20.33 8.33 22.84
C GLU A 74 -20.86 6.90 22.74
N ILE A 75 -21.33 6.38 23.87
CA ILE A 75 -22.05 5.12 23.96
C ILE A 75 -23.26 5.25 24.86
N ASP A 76 -24.40 4.76 24.39
CA ASP A 76 -25.64 4.79 25.20
C ASP A 76 -25.87 3.48 25.97
N LEU A 77 -26.95 3.41 26.76
CA LEU A 77 -27.31 2.23 27.55
C LEU A 77 -27.62 0.99 26.70
N GLN A 78 -27.95 1.16 25.41
CA GLN A 78 -28.16 0.10 24.45
C GLN A 78 -26.87 -0.33 23.74
N GLY A 79 -25.75 0.34 24.04
CA GLY A 79 -24.46 0.05 23.47
C GLY A 79 -24.23 0.63 22.05
N ARG A 80 -25.06 1.59 21.60
CA ARG A 80 -24.91 2.23 20.30
C ARG A 80 -23.80 3.28 20.36
N LEU A 81 -22.99 3.33 19.32
CA LEU A 81 -21.80 4.18 19.21
C LEU A 81 -22.01 5.31 18.22
N ARG A 82 -21.50 6.48 18.58
CA ARG A 82 -21.23 7.58 17.64
C ARG A 82 -19.97 8.32 18.02
N PHE A 83 -19.35 8.95 17.02
CA PHE A 83 -18.12 9.70 17.15
C PHE A 83 -18.36 11.12 16.68
N LEU A 84 -17.87 12.07 17.44
CA LEU A 84 -18.02 13.51 17.17
C LEU A 84 -16.64 14.16 17.17
N ASP A 85 -16.53 15.33 16.54
CA ASP A 85 -15.39 16.22 16.78
C ASP A 85 -15.58 17.02 18.08
N ASP A 86 -14.59 17.84 18.41
CA ASP A 86 -14.57 18.71 19.59
C ASP A 86 -15.62 19.83 19.55
N ASP A 87 -16.16 20.17 18.35
CA ASP A 87 -17.28 21.08 18.17
C ASP A 87 -18.66 20.41 18.30
N GLY A 88 -18.69 19.09 18.49
CA GLY A 88 -19.91 18.29 18.64
C GLY A 88 -20.57 17.88 17.32
N ARG A 89 -19.91 18.08 16.19
CA ARG A 89 -20.37 17.59 14.89
C ARG A 89 -20.17 16.08 14.81
N VAL A 90 -21.21 15.34 14.45
CA VAL A 90 -21.11 13.87 14.28
C VAL A 90 -20.23 13.55 13.09
N LEU A 91 -19.16 12.80 13.30
CA LEU A 91 -18.23 12.29 12.28
C LEU A 91 -18.67 10.94 11.73
N LEU A 92 -18.97 10.01 12.61
CA LEU A 92 -19.36 8.64 12.26
C LEU A 92 -20.36 8.12 13.29
N GLU A 93 -21.38 7.40 12.85
CA GLU A 93 -22.44 6.86 13.72
C GLU A 93 -22.83 5.46 13.25
N GLU A 94 -22.96 4.52 14.19
CA GLU A 94 -23.44 3.17 13.88
C GLU A 94 -24.89 3.19 13.38
N LYS A 95 -25.17 2.42 12.35
CA LYS A 95 -26.51 2.31 11.75
C LYS A 95 -27.35 1.28 12.47
N TRP A 96 -28.29 1.77 13.26
CA TRP A 96 -29.25 0.95 13.99
C TRP A 96 -30.67 1.18 13.49
N ARG A 97 -31.46 0.11 13.37
CA ARG A 97 -32.91 0.16 13.20
C ARG A 97 -33.50 -0.81 14.18
N GLN A 98 -34.19 -0.30 15.18
CA GLN A 98 -34.85 -1.14 16.17
C GLN A 98 -36.34 -1.01 16.02
N ARG A 99 -36.99 -2.16 15.98
CA ARG A 99 -38.44 -2.21 16.17
C ARG A 99 -38.69 -1.83 17.61
N ASP A 100 -39.15 -0.63 17.84
CA ASP A 100 -39.58 -0.19 19.17
C ASP A 100 -40.85 -0.93 19.52
N THR A 101 -40.66 -1.99 20.25
CA THR A 101 -41.75 -2.91 20.62
C THR A 101 -42.65 -2.27 21.66
N VAL A 102 -43.92 -2.66 21.65
CA VAL A 102 -44.95 -2.53 22.69
C VAL A 102 -45.16 -1.13 23.27
N ALA A 103 -44.12 -0.41 23.74
CA ALA A 103 -44.30 0.90 24.37
C ALA A 103 -44.76 1.98 23.41
N LYS A 104 -44.21 2.04 22.16
CA LYS A 104 -44.65 3.01 21.14
C LYS A 104 -45.90 2.61 20.39
N PHE A 105 -46.23 1.33 20.34
CA PHE A 105 -47.49 0.87 19.78
C PHE A 105 -48.71 1.33 20.57
N TRP A 106 -48.55 1.60 21.87
CA TRP A 106 -49.62 1.94 22.79
C TRP A 106 -49.61 3.40 23.27
N THR A 107 -48.54 4.17 23.01
CA THR A 107 -48.51 5.61 23.31
C THR A 107 -48.99 6.40 22.10
N VAL A 108 -50.30 6.54 21.98
CA VAL A 108 -50.91 7.48 21.06
C VAL A 108 -50.54 8.88 21.51
N GLY A 109 -49.74 9.62 20.74
CA GLY A 109 -49.51 11.06 20.95
C GLY A 109 -48.06 11.47 21.30
N SER A 110 -47.05 10.63 21.14
CA SER A 110 -45.68 11.12 21.25
C SER A 110 -45.15 11.58 19.91
N GLU A 111 -44.62 12.79 19.86
CA GLU A 111 -44.07 13.44 18.66
C GLU A 111 -42.81 12.78 18.07
N ALA A 112 -42.40 11.63 18.57
CA ALA A 112 -41.14 10.96 18.23
C ALA A 112 -41.29 9.82 17.21
N VAL A 113 -42.17 9.94 16.21
CA VAL A 113 -42.41 8.81 15.30
C VAL A 113 -42.24 9.22 13.84
N ASP A 114 -41.06 9.65 13.47
CA ASP A 114 -40.77 9.88 12.05
C ASP A 114 -40.56 8.63 11.21
N THR A 115 -40.33 7.47 11.84
CA THR A 115 -40.21 6.21 11.09
C THR A 115 -40.59 5.01 11.92
N ILE A 116 -41.84 4.57 11.87
CA ILE A 116 -42.21 3.23 12.33
C ILE A 116 -41.81 2.23 11.26
N SER A 117 -40.66 1.60 11.41
CA SER A 117 -40.25 0.47 10.60
C SER A 117 -40.24 -0.79 11.44
N ALA A 118 -40.77 -1.88 10.90
CA ALA A 118 -40.63 -3.21 11.49
C ALA A 118 -39.22 -3.79 11.31
N LEU A 119 -38.34 -3.08 10.60
CA LEU A 119 -36.97 -3.49 10.34
C LEU A 119 -36.17 -3.49 11.65
N GLY A 120 -35.67 -4.67 12.02
CA GLY A 120 -34.60 -4.82 13.03
C GLY A 120 -33.25 -4.87 12.31
N LEU A 121 -32.33 -3.94 12.62
CA LEU A 121 -30.99 -3.92 12.09
C LEU A 121 -30.04 -3.52 13.21
N SER A 122 -29.05 -4.36 13.45
CA SER A 122 -27.95 -4.06 14.39
C SER A 122 -26.80 -3.36 13.69
N GLY A 123 -26.20 -2.36 14.34
CA GLY A 123 -24.97 -1.72 13.88
C GLY A 123 -23.79 -2.71 13.86
N ARG A 124 -23.85 -3.71 14.74
CA ARG A 124 -22.86 -4.81 14.84
C ARG A 124 -23.56 -6.16 14.82
N GLU A 125 -23.07 -7.07 14.03
CA GLU A 125 -23.57 -8.44 13.95
C GLU A 125 -22.42 -9.43 14.03
N PHE A 126 -22.68 -10.54 14.74
CA PHE A 126 -21.75 -11.64 14.93
C PHE A 126 -22.49 -12.94 14.56
N GLU A 127 -22.17 -13.50 13.40
CA GLU A 127 -22.67 -14.80 12.97
C GLU A 127 -21.67 -15.88 13.41
N PRO A 128 -22.00 -16.75 14.39
CA PRO A 128 -21.05 -17.74 14.89
C PRO A 128 -20.58 -18.72 13.82
N LEU A 129 -19.28 -18.98 13.81
CA LEU A 129 -18.64 -19.99 12.96
C LEU A 129 -18.11 -21.16 13.80
N PRO A 130 -17.98 -22.37 13.23
CA PRO A 130 -17.30 -23.47 13.91
C PRO A 130 -15.88 -23.06 14.34
N GLY A 131 -15.46 -23.43 15.56
CA GLY A 131 -14.15 -23.10 16.08
C GLY A 131 -14.08 -21.82 16.93
N GLY A 132 -15.22 -21.13 17.16
CA GLY A 132 -15.30 -19.98 18.07
C GLY A 132 -14.90 -18.64 17.42
N ALA A 133 -14.82 -18.56 16.11
CA ALA A 133 -14.82 -17.32 15.36
C ALA A 133 -16.25 -16.88 14.99
N ALA A 134 -16.41 -15.70 14.44
CA ALA A 134 -17.67 -15.23 13.87
C ALA A 134 -17.39 -14.53 12.53
N ARG A 135 -18.36 -14.57 11.62
CA ARG A 135 -18.46 -13.57 10.60
C ARG A 135 -18.95 -12.28 11.28
N ILE A 136 -18.25 -11.21 11.02
CA ILE A 136 -18.54 -9.91 11.64
C ILE A 136 -19.02 -8.94 10.58
N THR A 137 -20.05 -8.15 10.93
CA THR A 137 -20.51 -7.02 10.13
C THR A 137 -20.70 -5.79 11.01
N VAL A 138 -20.13 -4.66 10.59
CA VAL A 138 -20.34 -3.36 11.22
C VAL A 138 -20.93 -2.40 10.19
N ARG A 139 -21.96 -1.67 10.58
CA ARG A 139 -22.69 -0.75 9.72
C ARG A 139 -22.68 0.66 10.28
N PHE A 140 -22.41 1.62 9.42
CA PHE A 140 -22.48 3.05 9.73
C PHE A 140 -23.51 3.77 8.85
N GLU A 141 -24.07 4.84 9.39
CA GLU A 141 -24.99 5.71 8.65
C GLU A 141 -24.27 6.40 7.48
N ALA A 142 -24.99 6.62 6.40
CA ALA A 142 -24.51 7.42 5.28
C ALA A 142 -24.35 8.88 5.68
N ARG A 143 -23.31 9.51 5.16
CA ARG A 143 -23.09 10.95 5.26
C ARG A 143 -23.24 11.58 3.87
N GLN A 144 -24.01 12.66 3.80
CA GLN A 144 -24.21 13.36 2.53
C GLN A 144 -22.90 14.01 2.06
N HIS A 145 -22.61 13.87 0.77
CA HIS A 145 -21.44 14.46 0.12
C HIS A 145 -20.08 14.04 0.73
N GLU A 146 -20.05 12.94 1.47
CA GLU A 146 -18.82 12.39 1.98
C GLU A 146 -17.98 11.81 0.85
N ARG A 147 -16.67 12.09 0.87
CA ARG A 147 -15.66 11.49 0.00
C ARG A 147 -14.68 10.69 0.85
N LEU A 148 -14.25 9.58 0.30
CA LEU A 148 -13.44 8.60 1.01
C LEU A 148 -12.20 8.24 0.20
N TYR A 149 -11.04 8.23 0.84
CA TYR A 149 -9.74 8.00 0.19
C TYR A 149 -8.89 7.05 1.03
N GLY A 150 -7.96 6.35 0.40
CA GLY A 150 -7.08 5.40 1.09
C GLY A 150 -7.37 3.96 0.72
N MET A 151 -7.43 3.06 1.67
CA MET A 151 -7.71 1.63 1.54
C MET A 151 -6.62 0.82 0.81
N GLY A 152 -5.54 1.45 0.33
CA GLY A 152 -4.50 0.79 -0.44
C GLY A 152 -4.66 0.95 -1.95
N GLN A 153 -4.11 0.00 -2.73
CA GLN A 153 -4.21 0.03 -4.19
C GLN A 153 -5.24 -0.97 -4.72
N TYR A 154 -6.11 -0.48 -5.59
CA TYR A 154 -7.10 -1.27 -6.34
C TYR A 154 -7.02 -0.88 -7.81
N GLN A 155 -7.24 -1.84 -8.72
CA GLN A 155 -7.12 -1.62 -10.16
C GLN A 155 -8.38 -0.97 -10.73
N GLN A 156 -8.59 0.30 -10.38
CA GLN A 156 -9.74 1.10 -10.80
C GLN A 156 -9.35 2.58 -10.92
N PRO A 157 -10.05 3.37 -11.77
CA PRO A 157 -9.71 4.78 -11.97
C PRO A 157 -10.19 5.70 -10.83
N ASN A 158 -11.02 5.20 -9.90
CA ASN A 158 -11.64 6.03 -8.86
C ASN A 158 -10.62 6.38 -7.77
N LEU A 159 -10.36 7.66 -7.59
CA LEU A 159 -9.63 8.17 -6.44
C LEU A 159 -10.56 8.29 -5.22
N ASP A 160 -11.73 8.89 -5.38
CA ASP A 160 -12.81 8.86 -4.39
C ASP A 160 -13.46 7.47 -4.36
N LEU A 161 -13.49 6.86 -3.20
CA LEU A 161 -14.02 5.50 -2.99
C LEU A 161 -15.51 5.50 -2.60
N ALA A 162 -16.16 6.64 -2.50
CA ALA A 162 -17.59 6.70 -2.26
C ALA A 162 -18.37 5.98 -3.39
N GLY A 163 -19.23 5.06 -3.02
CA GLY A 163 -19.95 4.19 -3.96
C GLY A 163 -19.22 2.89 -4.33
N CYS A 164 -17.96 2.70 -3.89
CA CYS A 164 -17.19 1.49 -4.18
C CYS A 164 -17.48 0.36 -3.19
N VAL A 165 -17.29 -0.86 -3.70
CA VAL A 165 -17.17 -2.09 -2.91
C VAL A 165 -15.75 -2.61 -3.07
N LEU A 166 -15.03 -2.78 -1.96
CA LEU A 166 -13.64 -3.18 -1.94
C LEU A 166 -13.49 -4.51 -1.20
N GLU A 167 -12.92 -5.50 -1.86
CA GLU A 167 -12.52 -6.73 -1.19
C GLU A 167 -11.34 -6.43 -0.24
N LEU A 168 -11.43 -6.87 0.99
CA LEU A 168 -10.32 -6.82 1.95
C LEU A 168 -9.56 -8.15 1.85
N ALA A 169 -8.76 -8.27 0.80
CA ALA A 169 -7.85 -9.38 0.55
C ALA A 169 -6.64 -8.89 -0.24
N GLN A 170 -5.52 -9.58 -0.08
CA GLN A 170 -4.34 -9.34 -0.91
C GLN A 170 -4.45 -10.16 -2.20
N ARG A 171 -4.15 -9.54 -3.34
CA ARG A 171 -4.13 -10.18 -4.67
C ARG A 171 -3.04 -9.55 -5.52
N ASN A 172 -2.58 -10.23 -6.55
CA ASN A 172 -1.72 -9.60 -7.54
C ASN A 172 -2.36 -8.32 -8.08
N SER A 173 -1.60 -7.23 -8.09
CA SER A 173 -2.02 -5.87 -8.44
C SER A 173 -3.01 -5.20 -7.46
N GLN A 174 -3.34 -5.84 -6.32
CA GLN A 174 -4.18 -5.28 -5.27
C GLN A 174 -3.51 -5.43 -3.91
N ALA A 175 -3.32 -4.33 -3.19
CA ALA A 175 -2.87 -4.31 -1.80
C ALA A 175 -3.95 -3.68 -0.92
N SER A 176 -4.50 -4.46 0.01
CA SER A 176 -5.55 -4.01 0.91
C SER A 176 -4.94 -3.48 2.20
N VAL A 177 -5.01 -2.16 2.39
CA VAL A 177 -4.58 -1.45 3.61
C VAL A 177 -5.79 -0.74 4.18
N PRO A 178 -6.51 -1.31 5.14
CA PRO A 178 -7.88 -0.91 5.49
C PRO A 178 -7.94 0.34 6.38
N PHE A 179 -7.29 1.41 5.93
CA PHE A 179 -7.37 2.75 6.49
C PHE A 179 -7.95 3.72 5.47
N VAL A 180 -9.00 4.43 5.88
CA VAL A 180 -9.72 5.41 5.05
C VAL A 180 -9.65 6.79 5.69
N VAL A 181 -9.49 7.82 4.84
CA VAL A 181 -9.55 9.25 5.17
C VAL A 181 -10.86 9.81 4.62
N SER A 182 -11.66 10.42 5.48
CA SER A 182 -12.94 11.05 5.12
C SER A 182 -12.80 12.56 4.95
N SER A 183 -13.48 13.11 3.95
CA SER A 183 -13.65 14.57 3.77
C SER A 183 -14.41 15.25 4.92
N HIS A 184 -15.00 14.47 5.81
CA HIS A 184 -15.68 14.97 7.01
C HIS A 184 -14.75 15.13 8.21
N GLY A 185 -13.42 14.97 8.04
CA GLY A 185 -12.42 15.28 9.07
C GLY A 185 -12.16 14.12 10.02
N TYR A 186 -12.34 12.87 9.58
CA TYR A 186 -11.92 11.70 10.35
C TYR A 186 -11.11 10.71 9.51
N GLY A 187 -10.30 9.90 10.22
CA GLY A 187 -9.65 8.70 9.68
C GLY A 187 -10.16 7.47 10.40
N PHE A 188 -10.35 6.36 9.67
CA PHE A 188 -10.85 5.11 10.23
C PHE A 188 -9.99 3.93 9.76
N LEU A 189 -9.45 3.15 10.71
CA LEU A 189 -8.71 1.92 10.47
C LEU A 189 -9.54 0.72 10.91
N TRP A 190 -9.87 -0.17 9.97
CA TRP A 190 -10.38 -1.51 10.27
C TRP A 190 -9.20 -2.42 10.65
N ASN A 191 -8.92 -2.56 11.95
CA ASN A 191 -7.74 -3.27 12.48
C ASN A 191 -7.96 -4.78 12.55
N SER A 192 -8.53 -5.36 11.49
CA SER A 192 -8.78 -6.80 11.36
C SER A 192 -8.02 -7.36 10.15
N PRO A 193 -7.09 -8.30 10.35
CA PRO A 193 -6.37 -8.95 9.25
C PRO A 193 -7.20 -10.03 8.52
N ALA A 194 -8.46 -10.17 8.87
CA ALA A 194 -9.38 -11.11 8.23
C ALA A 194 -9.69 -10.71 6.79
N VAL A 195 -9.87 -11.70 5.94
CA VAL A 195 -10.49 -11.50 4.62
C VAL A 195 -11.92 -11.01 4.82
N GLY A 196 -12.32 -10.00 4.06
CA GLY A 196 -13.62 -9.36 4.23
C GLY A 196 -13.97 -8.42 3.09
N GLU A 197 -14.75 -7.41 3.39
CA GLU A 197 -15.23 -6.41 2.44
C GLU A 197 -15.50 -5.07 3.13
N ALA A 198 -15.22 -3.98 2.44
CA ALA A 198 -15.69 -2.64 2.77
C ALA A 198 -16.61 -2.14 1.65
N CYS A 199 -17.83 -1.76 1.98
CA CYS A 199 -18.81 -1.23 1.05
C CYS A 199 -19.18 0.21 1.46
N PHE A 200 -18.93 1.17 0.58
CA PHE A 200 -19.18 2.60 0.81
C PHE A 200 -20.40 3.08 0.00
N ALA A 201 -21.56 2.47 0.26
CA ALA A 201 -22.77 2.75 -0.49
C ALA A 201 -23.39 4.10 -0.07
N ALA A 202 -24.18 4.70 -0.98
CA ALA A 202 -24.85 5.97 -0.74
C ALA A 202 -25.85 5.96 0.44
N ASN A 203 -26.26 4.78 0.90
CA ASN A 203 -27.20 4.59 2.03
C ASN A 203 -26.54 4.06 3.31
N GLY A 204 -25.23 4.01 3.37
CA GLY A 204 -24.44 3.61 4.56
C GLY A 204 -23.17 2.86 4.19
N ALA A 205 -22.21 2.87 5.11
CA ALA A 205 -20.98 2.09 5.00
C ALA A 205 -21.10 0.76 5.75
N VAL A 206 -20.53 -0.31 5.16
CA VAL A 206 -20.53 -1.64 5.77
C VAL A 206 -19.12 -2.20 5.73
N TRP A 207 -18.63 -2.70 6.85
CA TRP A 207 -17.36 -3.39 6.99
C TRP A 207 -17.61 -4.83 7.45
N THR A 208 -16.97 -5.78 6.80
CA THR A 208 -17.10 -7.19 7.15
C THR A 208 -15.75 -7.84 7.38
N SER A 209 -15.73 -8.84 8.27
CA SER A 209 -14.66 -9.84 8.37
C SER A 209 -15.29 -11.21 8.22
N ARG A 210 -14.79 -12.05 7.32
CA ARG A 210 -15.35 -13.38 7.06
C ARG A 210 -15.13 -14.35 8.22
N ALA A 211 -14.06 -14.14 9.01
CA ALA A 211 -13.80 -14.87 10.26
C ALA A 211 -12.98 -14.01 11.20
N ALA A 212 -13.51 -13.64 12.35
CA ALA A 212 -12.77 -12.93 13.38
C ALA A 212 -13.35 -13.25 14.76
N HIS A 213 -12.60 -12.95 15.84
CA HIS A 213 -13.07 -13.17 17.22
C HIS A 213 -13.68 -11.92 17.83
N GLU A 214 -13.35 -10.76 17.31
CA GLU A 214 -13.80 -9.46 17.80
C GLU A 214 -13.81 -8.43 16.68
N ILE A 215 -14.60 -7.40 16.84
CA ILE A 215 -14.45 -6.13 16.15
C ILE A 215 -13.25 -5.42 16.77
N ASP A 216 -12.37 -4.88 15.94
CA ASP A 216 -11.29 -4.01 16.35
C ASP A 216 -11.11 -2.93 15.27
N TYR A 217 -11.32 -1.69 15.63
CA TYR A 217 -11.06 -0.55 14.76
C TYR A 217 -10.55 0.65 15.55
N TRP A 218 -9.87 1.54 14.84
CA TRP A 218 -9.39 2.80 15.38
C TRP A 218 -9.93 3.96 14.54
N ILE A 219 -10.32 5.04 15.21
CA ILE A 219 -10.84 6.24 14.59
C ILE A 219 -10.14 7.48 15.17
N THR A 220 -9.83 8.46 14.32
CA THR A 220 -9.24 9.75 14.70
C THR A 220 -10.00 10.90 14.07
N ALA A 221 -9.96 12.07 14.69
CA ALA A 221 -10.50 13.31 14.16
C ALA A 221 -9.40 14.35 13.95
N ALA A 222 -9.48 15.14 12.88
CA ALA A 222 -8.57 16.25 12.65
C ALA A 222 -9.18 17.29 11.67
N GLU A 223 -8.62 18.50 11.65
CA GLU A 223 -9.04 19.58 10.74
C GLU A 223 -8.63 19.34 9.30
N THR A 224 -7.52 18.63 9.09
CA THR A 224 -6.96 18.44 7.74
C THR A 224 -6.63 16.98 7.47
N PRO A 225 -6.71 16.54 6.19
CA PRO A 225 -6.26 15.20 5.80
C PRO A 225 -4.81 14.91 6.19
N ALA A 226 -3.95 15.91 6.10
CA ALA A 226 -2.54 15.77 6.52
C ALA A 226 -2.43 15.38 8.00
N GLN A 227 -3.20 16.03 8.88
CA GLN A 227 -3.17 15.69 10.31
C GLN A 227 -3.76 14.29 10.56
N ILE A 228 -4.81 13.88 9.81
CA ILE A 228 -5.37 12.51 9.89
C ILE A 228 -4.29 11.46 9.57
N VAL A 229 -3.54 11.66 8.48
CA VAL A 229 -2.47 10.73 8.07
C VAL A 229 -1.33 10.72 9.12
N ARG A 230 -0.97 11.87 9.68
CA ARG A 230 0.03 11.94 10.77
C ARG A 230 -0.44 11.25 12.05
N ASN A 231 -1.71 11.40 12.44
CA ASN A 231 -2.27 10.69 13.58
C ASN A 231 -2.22 9.17 13.36
N TYR A 232 -2.54 8.71 12.14
CA TYR A 232 -2.42 7.30 11.76
C TYR A 232 -0.96 6.81 11.83
N ALA A 233 -0.01 7.59 11.31
CA ALA A 233 1.41 7.26 11.37
C ALA A 233 1.94 7.15 12.80
N GLN A 234 1.45 7.98 13.73
CA GLN A 234 1.84 7.89 15.14
C GLN A 234 1.39 6.58 15.81
N VAL A 235 0.24 6.06 15.43
CA VAL A 235 -0.31 4.82 16.04
C VAL A 235 0.11 3.55 15.31
N THR A 236 0.61 3.64 14.07
CA THR A 236 1.02 2.48 13.27
C THR A 236 2.52 2.45 12.94
N GLY A 237 3.24 3.54 13.24
CA GLY A 237 4.65 3.75 12.90
C GLY A 237 4.85 4.40 11.54
N THR A 238 5.96 5.12 11.40
CA THR A 238 6.42 5.74 10.15
C THR A 238 7.34 4.81 9.37
N ALA A 239 7.57 5.13 8.09
CA ALA A 239 8.59 4.46 7.29
C ALA A 239 10.00 4.77 7.84
N PRO A 240 10.98 3.85 7.71
CA PRO A 240 12.39 4.17 7.97
C PRO A 240 12.87 5.32 7.07
N MET A 241 14.08 5.82 7.30
CA MET A 241 14.68 6.75 6.35
C MET A 241 15.03 6.01 5.05
N MET A 242 14.56 6.52 3.89
CA MET A 242 14.88 5.95 2.59
C MET A 242 16.39 6.09 2.34
N PRO A 243 17.09 5.00 1.94
CA PRO A 243 18.49 5.09 1.56
C PRO A 243 18.70 6.02 0.37
N ASP A 244 19.78 6.82 0.39
CA ASP A 244 20.06 7.77 -0.69
C ASP A 244 20.24 7.07 -2.05
N TYR A 245 20.86 5.90 -2.07
CA TYR A 245 21.01 5.12 -3.31
C TYR A 245 19.67 4.71 -3.93
N ALA A 246 18.61 4.56 -3.15
CA ALA A 246 17.28 4.17 -3.65
C ALA A 246 16.54 5.31 -4.39
N LEU A 247 17.00 6.55 -4.31
CA LEU A 247 16.33 7.72 -4.88
C LEU A 247 16.55 7.89 -6.39
N GLY A 248 17.55 7.21 -6.97
CA GLY A 248 17.89 7.27 -8.41
C GLY A 248 17.07 6.31 -9.27
N LEU A 249 17.57 6.06 -10.49
CA LEU A 249 16.95 5.13 -11.44
C LEU A 249 17.21 3.68 -11.04
N TRP A 250 16.17 2.86 -11.04
CA TRP A 250 16.22 1.41 -10.90
C TRP A 250 15.99 0.77 -12.28
N GLN A 251 16.83 -0.18 -12.65
CA GLN A 251 16.71 -0.94 -13.90
C GLN A 251 16.35 -2.39 -13.64
N SER A 252 15.31 -2.85 -14.28
CA SER A 252 14.82 -4.22 -14.22
C SER A 252 14.12 -4.62 -15.51
N LYS A 253 14.08 -5.91 -15.75
CA LYS A 253 13.17 -6.59 -16.69
C LYS A 253 12.93 -8.03 -16.25
N LEU A 254 11.91 -8.67 -16.70
CA LEU A 254 11.77 -10.12 -16.73
C LEU A 254 12.44 -10.65 -17.99
N ARG A 255 13.64 -11.28 -17.89
CA ARG A 255 14.64 -11.30 -16.82
C ARG A 255 16.04 -11.22 -17.45
N TYR A 256 17.02 -10.80 -16.68
CA TYR A 256 18.43 -11.05 -16.98
C TYR A 256 18.74 -12.49 -16.58
N ARG A 257 19.25 -13.29 -17.53
CA ARG A 257 19.42 -14.74 -17.32
C ARG A 257 20.75 -15.12 -16.66
N THR A 258 21.76 -14.26 -16.84
CA THR A 258 23.10 -14.55 -16.36
C THR A 258 23.74 -13.34 -15.70
N GLN A 259 24.75 -13.60 -14.88
CA GLN A 259 25.61 -12.58 -14.29
C GLN A 259 26.23 -11.65 -15.35
N ASP A 260 26.74 -12.22 -16.46
CA ASP A 260 27.37 -11.44 -17.52
C ASP A 260 26.36 -10.54 -18.26
N GLU A 261 25.12 -11.01 -18.50
CA GLU A 261 24.07 -10.21 -19.09
C GLU A 261 23.71 -9.02 -18.18
N LEU A 262 23.52 -9.25 -16.89
CA LEU A 262 23.20 -8.21 -15.91
C LEU A 262 24.33 -7.17 -15.81
N LEU A 263 25.59 -7.63 -15.68
CA LEU A 263 26.74 -6.75 -15.61
C LEU A 263 26.96 -5.95 -16.91
N SER A 264 26.69 -6.55 -18.08
CA SER A 264 26.77 -5.83 -19.36
C SER A 264 25.83 -4.63 -19.39
N VAL A 265 24.58 -4.80 -18.90
CA VAL A 265 23.61 -3.70 -18.82
C VAL A 265 24.08 -2.60 -17.86
N ALA A 266 24.59 -2.96 -16.68
CA ALA A 266 25.12 -1.97 -15.73
C ALA A 266 26.32 -1.19 -16.29
N ARG A 267 27.22 -1.88 -16.99
CA ARG A 267 28.38 -1.26 -17.69
C ARG A 267 27.91 -0.31 -18.81
N ASP A 268 26.86 -0.66 -19.55
CA ASP A 268 26.29 0.17 -20.61
C ASP A 268 25.66 1.45 -20.04
N TYR A 269 24.94 1.39 -18.93
CA TYR A 269 24.46 2.58 -18.20
C TYR A 269 25.63 3.48 -17.79
N HIS A 270 26.64 2.88 -17.17
CA HIS A 270 27.84 3.62 -16.75
C HIS A 270 28.59 4.26 -17.91
N ALA A 271 28.80 3.52 -19.01
CA ALA A 271 29.48 4.01 -20.22
C ALA A 271 28.71 5.15 -20.92
N ARG A 272 27.38 5.16 -20.84
CA ARG A 272 26.52 6.23 -21.36
C ARG A 272 26.39 7.44 -20.42
N GLY A 273 27.04 7.38 -19.24
CA GLY A 273 26.99 8.45 -18.23
C GLY A 273 25.62 8.62 -17.59
N ILE A 274 24.82 7.56 -17.52
CA ILE A 274 23.51 7.54 -16.86
C ILE A 274 23.67 6.89 -15.48
N PRO A 275 23.50 7.64 -14.38
CA PRO A 275 23.57 7.06 -13.05
C PRO A 275 22.50 5.97 -12.87
N LEU A 276 22.95 4.77 -12.52
CA LEU A 276 22.08 3.64 -12.21
C LEU A 276 22.18 3.32 -10.72
N ALA A 277 21.11 3.53 -9.99
CA ALA A 277 21.09 3.34 -8.55
C ALA A 277 20.93 1.86 -8.15
N VAL A 278 20.06 1.14 -8.84
CA VAL A 278 19.75 -0.28 -8.55
C VAL A 278 19.59 -1.04 -9.86
N ILE A 279 20.14 -2.27 -9.91
CA ILE A 279 19.84 -3.25 -10.94
C ILE A 279 19.28 -4.51 -10.29
N VAL A 280 18.40 -5.23 -11.01
CA VAL A 280 17.61 -6.32 -10.43
C VAL A 280 17.97 -7.67 -11.05
N ALA A 281 18.27 -8.66 -10.20
CA ALA A 281 18.20 -10.07 -10.55
C ALA A 281 16.80 -10.59 -10.20
N ASP A 282 15.96 -10.73 -11.23
CA ASP A 282 14.58 -11.18 -11.10
C ASP A 282 14.46 -12.67 -10.84
N PHE A 283 13.26 -13.21 -10.66
CA PHE A 283 13.00 -14.62 -10.36
C PHE A 283 13.65 -15.57 -11.37
N PHE A 284 13.75 -16.86 -11.00
CA PHE A 284 14.46 -17.92 -11.75
C PHE A 284 15.97 -17.69 -11.93
N HIS A 285 16.61 -16.85 -11.12
CA HIS A 285 18.05 -16.86 -10.93
C HIS A 285 18.51 -18.03 -10.02
N TRP A 286 17.57 -18.73 -9.39
CA TRP A 286 17.76 -19.88 -8.51
C TRP A 286 17.70 -21.23 -9.24
N PRO A 287 18.25 -22.34 -8.67
CA PRO A 287 18.10 -23.69 -9.23
C PRO A 287 16.67 -24.21 -9.18
N VAL A 288 16.03 -24.07 -8.01
CA VAL A 288 14.66 -24.53 -7.70
C VAL A 288 13.98 -23.50 -6.81
N GLN A 289 12.67 -23.30 -6.97
CA GLN A 289 11.90 -22.44 -6.08
C GLN A 289 12.04 -22.90 -4.62
N GLY A 290 12.42 -21.97 -3.73
CA GLY A 290 12.67 -22.27 -2.32
C GLY A 290 14.14 -22.55 -1.97
N ASP A 291 15.07 -22.65 -2.95
CA ASP A 291 16.50 -22.77 -2.65
C ASP A 291 17.09 -21.43 -2.18
N TRP A 292 16.51 -20.30 -2.58
CA TRP A 292 16.93 -18.95 -2.19
C TRP A 292 18.45 -18.76 -2.33
N ARG A 293 18.99 -19.09 -3.50
CA ARG A 293 20.39 -18.91 -3.85
C ARG A 293 20.57 -18.78 -5.34
N PHE A 294 21.66 -18.15 -5.76
CA PHE A 294 22.03 -18.11 -7.17
C PHE A 294 22.35 -19.49 -7.73
N TYR A 295 21.94 -19.74 -8.98
CA TYR A 295 22.35 -20.93 -9.73
C TYR A 295 23.76 -20.72 -10.25
N ALA A 296 24.75 -21.44 -9.70
CA ALA A 296 26.18 -21.19 -9.90
C ALA A 296 26.62 -21.25 -11.39
N ARG A 297 25.92 -22.02 -12.26
CA ARG A 297 26.23 -22.10 -13.68
C ARG A 297 25.96 -20.76 -14.41
N GLU A 298 24.94 -20.02 -14.01
CA GLU A 298 24.52 -18.75 -14.63
C GLU A 298 25.04 -17.53 -13.85
N TRP A 299 25.28 -17.71 -12.55
CA TRP A 299 25.73 -16.71 -11.59
C TRP A 299 26.95 -17.21 -10.84
N PRO A 300 28.13 -17.30 -11.51
CA PRO A 300 29.29 -18.04 -10.98
C PRO A 300 29.97 -17.33 -9.80
N ASP A 301 29.92 -16.00 -9.72
CA ASP A 301 30.58 -15.23 -8.65
C ASP A 301 29.73 -14.03 -8.21
N PRO A 302 28.70 -14.25 -7.39
CA PRO A 302 27.85 -13.16 -6.91
C PRO A 302 28.59 -12.09 -6.09
N ALA A 303 29.66 -12.47 -5.38
CA ALA A 303 30.42 -11.51 -4.59
C ALA A 303 31.22 -10.54 -5.47
N ALA A 304 31.89 -11.07 -6.51
CA ALA A 304 32.56 -10.22 -7.50
C ALA A 304 31.57 -9.34 -8.27
N MET A 305 30.39 -9.87 -8.63
CA MET A 305 29.32 -9.10 -9.25
C MET A 305 28.87 -7.92 -8.38
N CYS A 306 28.57 -8.16 -7.11
CA CYS A 306 28.17 -7.10 -6.16
C CYS A 306 29.29 -6.05 -5.99
N ALA A 307 30.56 -6.49 -5.92
CA ALA A 307 31.70 -5.59 -5.79
C ALA A 307 31.87 -4.69 -7.03
N GLU A 308 31.70 -5.24 -8.23
CA GLU A 308 31.77 -4.48 -9.49
C GLU A 308 30.61 -3.49 -9.61
N LEU A 309 29.38 -3.92 -9.33
CA LEU A 309 28.21 -3.03 -9.32
C LEU A 309 28.39 -1.85 -8.35
N LYS A 310 28.88 -2.16 -7.14
CA LYS A 310 29.15 -1.13 -6.13
C LYS A 310 30.24 -0.15 -6.58
N ALA A 311 31.24 -0.61 -7.30
CA ALA A 311 32.27 0.26 -7.87
C ALA A 311 31.71 1.23 -8.93
N MET A 312 30.60 0.88 -9.58
CA MET A 312 29.83 1.74 -10.50
C MET A 312 28.78 2.60 -9.79
N GLY A 313 28.64 2.49 -8.44
CA GLY A 313 27.61 3.21 -7.68
C GLY A 313 26.23 2.56 -7.75
N THR A 314 26.14 1.30 -8.16
CA THR A 314 24.90 0.53 -8.34
C THR A 314 24.75 -0.53 -7.25
N GLU A 315 23.57 -0.68 -6.67
CA GLU A 315 23.25 -1.78 -5.75
C GLU A 315 22.47 -2.89 -6.47
N LEU A 316 22.69 -4.13 -6.02
CA LEU A 316 21.94 -5.29 -6.53
C LEU A 316 20.70 -5.54 -5.69
N LEU A 317 19.54 -5.62 -6.33
CA LEU A 317 18.29 -6.12 -5.76
C LEU A 317 18.04 -7.54 -6.29
N VAL A 318 17.67 -8.45 -5.37
CA VAL A 318 17.39 -9.85 -5.71
C VAL A 318 15.93 -10.16 -5.39
N SER A 319 15.22 -10.76 -6.38
CA SER A 319 13.86 -11.24 -6.19
C SER A 319 13.85 -12.47 -5.27
N VAL A 320 12.93 -12.51 -4.33
CA VAL A 320 12.70 -13.61 -3.40
C VAL A 320 11.23 -13.98 -3.46
N TRP A 321 10.95 -15.26 -3.77
CA TRP A 321 9.61 -15.81 -3.71
C TRP A 321 9.44 -16.66 -2.45
N PRO A 322 8.31 -16.59 -1.77
CA PRO A 322 8.03 -17.42 -0.60
C PRO A 322 7.58 -18.83 -0.96
N THR A 323 7.65 -19.19 -2.23
CA THR A 323 7.28 -20.50 -2.78
C THR A 323 8.40 -21.52 -2.62
N VAL A 324 8.04 -22.76 -2.31
CA VAL A 324 8.96 -23.87 -2.08
C VAL A 324 8.48 -25.10 -2.85
N ASP A 325 9.25 -25.54 -3.84
CA ASP A 325 9.02 -26.78 -4.57
C ASP A 325 9.54 -27.97 -3.75
N ALA A 326 8.90 -29.14 -3.87
CA ALA A 326 9.30 -30.34 -3.15
C ALA A 326 10.73 -30.83 -3.50
N ARG A 327 11.30 -30.35 -4.61
CA ARG A 327 12.69 -30.63 -5.03
C ARG A 327 13.72 -29.71 -4.40
N SER A 328 13.29 -28.62 -3.74
CA SER A 328 14.19 -27.67 -3.06
C SER A 328 15.00 -28.38 -1.96
N GLU A 329 16.28 -28.02 -1.86
CA GLU A 329 17.16 -28.50 -0.79
C GLU A 329 16.65 -28.13 0.62
N ASN A 330 15.84 -27.08 0.74
CA ASN A 330 15.26 -26.60 1.99
C ASN A 330 13.92 -27.29 2.35
N TYR A 331 13.26 -27.94 1.39
CA TYR A 331 11.93 -28.53 1.57
C TYR A 331 11.83 -29.52 2.73
N PRO A 332 12.75 -30.51 2.89
CA PRO A 332 12.66 -31.46 3.99
C PRO A 332 12.69 -30.81 5.37
N ALA A 333 13.57 -29.82 5.57
CA ALA A 333 13.68 -29.11 6.84
C ALA A 333 12.44 -28.25 7.14
N LEU A 334 11.86 -27.63 6.11
CA LEU A 334 10.65 -26.80 6.25
C LEU A 334 9.43 -27.66 6.60
N VAL A 335 9.31 -28.85 6.00
CA VAL A 335 8.24 -29.80 6.32
C VAL A 335 8.38 -30.33 7.75
N GLU A 336 9.58 -30.78 8.14
CA GLU A 336 9.88 -31.32 9.48
C GLU A 336 9.55 -30.30 10.57
N LYS A 337 9.86 -29.02 10.35
CA LYS A 337 9.62 -27.93 11.31
C LYS A 337 8.20 -27.37 11.25
N GLY A 338 7.37 -27.79 10.28
CA GLY A 338 6.02 -27.26 10.09
C GLY A 338 5.98 -25.80 9.64
N TYR A 339 6.96 -25.34 8.85
CA TYR A 339 7.13 -23.95 8.40
C TYR A 339 6.46 -23.65 7.06
N LEU A 340 5.72 -24.59 6.49
CA LEU A 340 4.96 -24.39 5.25
C LEU A 340 3.48 -24.22 5.54
N VAL A 341 2.83 -23.38 4.75
CA VAL A 341 1.37 -23.24 4.73
C VAL A 341 0.74 -24.60 4.49
N ARG A 342 -0.35 -24.92 5.17
CA ARG A 342 -1.07 -26.19 5.08
C ARG A 342 -2.44 -26.02 4.49
N ALA A 343 -2.85 -26.98 3.69
CA ALA A 343 -4.25 -27.11 3.28
C ALA A 343 -5.04 -27.87 4.36
N HIS A 344 -6.28 -27.42 4.61
CA HIS A 344 -7.19 -28.13 5.50
C HIS A 344 -7.70 -29.42 4.86
N ARG A 345 -7.88 -29.41 3.55
CA ARG A 345 -8.35 -30.54 2.75
C ARG A 345 -7.67 -30.56 1.37
N GLY A 346 -7.55 -31.74 0.79
CA GLY A 346 -6.93 -31.91 -0.51
C GLY A 346 -5.41 -32.01 -0.44
N VAL A 347 -4.74 -31.62 -1.51
CA VAL A 347 -3.30 -31.61 -1.62
C VAL A 347 -2.72 -30.30 -1.09
N ASP A 348 -1.48 -30.36 -0.61
CA ASP A 348 -0.79 -29.20 -0.05
C ASP A 348 -0.16 -28.27 -1.11
N VAL A 349 -0.24 -28.58 -2.40
CA VAL A 349 0.20 -27.69 -3.48
C VAL A 349 -0.71 -26.48 -3.53
N GLN A 350 -0.14 -25.29 -3.41
CA GLN A 350 -0.90 -24.03 -3.35
C GLN A 350 -0.74 -23.19 -4.61
N GLN A 351 0.35 -23.40 -5.36
CA GLN A 351 0.58 -22.72 -6.64
C GLN A 351 1.23 -23.69 -7.64
N GLU A 352 0.77 -23.64 -8.89
CA GLU A 352 1.27 -24.41 -10.02
C GLU A 352 1.83 -23.44 -11.08
N PHE A 353 3.00 -22.85 -10.78
CA PHE A 353 3.69 -21.97 -11.71
C PHE A 353 5.13 -22.44 -11.91
N LEU A 354 5.42 -23.05 -13.07
CA LEU A 354 6.72 -23.66 -13.42
C LEU A 354 7.26 -24.64 -12.37
N GLY A 355 6.36 -25.19 -11.57
CA GLY A 355 6.60 -26.12 -10.47
C GLY A 355 5.34 -26.31 -9.64
N ASN A 356 5.37 -27.27 -8.73
CA ASN A 356 4.31 -27.52 -7.75
C ASN A 356 4.81 -27.07 -6.38
N THR A 357 4.32 -25.92 -5.92
CA THR A 357 4.90 -25.22 -4.77
C THR A 357 3.93 -25.08 -3.61
N ARG A 358 4.52 -24.96 -2.42
CA ARG A 358 3.87 -24.53 -1.19
C ARG A 358 4.49 -23.21 -0.74
N PHE A 359 3.73 -22.38 -0.05
CA PHE A 359 4.27 -21.14 0.53
C PHE A 359 4.90 -21.41 1.89
N ILE A 360 6.02 -20.72 2.20
CA ILE A 360 6.55 -20.65 3.56
C ILE A 360 5.57 -19.86 4.43
N ASP A 361 5.32 -20.34 5.65
CA ASP A 361 4.42 -19.66 6.58
C ASP A 361 5.15 -18.59 7.39
N VAL A 362 5.28 -17.41 6.84
CA VAL A 362 5.94 -16.27 7.52
C VAL A 362 5.19 -15.73 8.74
N THR A 363 4.00 -16.23 9.04
CA THR A 363 3.33 -15.94 10.31
C THR A 363 3.99 -16.70 11.47
N HIS A 364 4.73 -17.79 11.17
CA HIS A 364 5.51 -18.54 12.13
C HIS A 364 6.87 -17.87 12.39
N PRO A 365 7.22 -17.47 13.63
CA PRO A 365 8.49 -16.81 13.92
C PRO A 365 9.70 -17.60 13.44
N GLY A 366 9.74 -18.92 13.72
CA GLY A 366 10.85 -19.77 13.29
C GLY A 366 10.97 -19.93 11.77
N ALA A 367 9.87 -19.77 11.02
CA ALA A 367 9.92 -19.76 9.56
C ALA A 367 10.54 -18.45 9.03
N ARG A 368 10.24 -17.32 9.67
CA ARG A 368 10.90 -16.03 9.37
C ARG A 368 12.41 -16.11 9.61
N ASP A 369 12.80 -16.64 10.76
CA ASP A 369 14.23 -16.83 11.10
C ASP A 369 14.92 -17.76 10.09
N PHE A 370 14.28 -18.87 9.71
CA PHE A 370 14.80 -19.79 8.72
C PHE A 370 15.00 -19.11 7.37
N LEU A 371 13.99 -18.42 6.87
CA LEU A 371 14.07 -17.67 5.61
C LEU A 371 15.22 -16.67 5.65
N TRP A 372 15.30 -15.84 6.70
CA TRP A 372 16.39 -14.88 6.83
C TRP A 372 17.77 -15.53 6.83
N GLN A 373 17.97 -16.65 7.53
CA GLN A 373 19.26 -17.37 7.55
C GLN A 373 19.65 -17.82 6.13
N MET A 374 18.69 -18.27 5.31
CA MET A 374 18.97 -18.63 3.92
C MET A 374 19.32 -17.40 3.08
N LEU A 375 18.56 -16.31 3.20
CA LEU A 375 18.83 -15.07 2.49
C LEU A 375 20.16 -14.45 2.91
N LYS A 376 20.49 -14.49 4.20
CA LYS A 376 21.76 -14.00 4.71
C LYS A 376 22.92 -14.77 4.11
N ARG A 377 22.94 -16.09 4.27
CA ARG A 377 24.02 -16.95 3.80
C ARG A 377 24.25 -16.88 2.28
N ASN A 378 23.14 -16.84 1.52
CA ASN A 378 23.19 -17.03 0.06
C ASN A 378 23.21 -15.74 -0.74
N TYR A 379 22.81 -14.60 -0.14
CA TYR A 379 22.77 -13.30 -0.82
C TYR A 379 23.47 -12.20 -0.01
N ARG A 380 23.08 -11.98 1.26
CA ARG A 380 23.61 -10.88 2.06
C ARG A 380 25.12 -11.00 2.28
N ASP A 381 25.62 -12.17 2.60
CA ASP A 381 27.05 -12.43 2.84
C ASP A 381 27.88 -12.31 1.53
N HIS A 382 27.24 -12.27 0.35
CA HIS A 382 27.85 -11.95 -0.94
C HIS A 382 27.74 -10.48 -1.35
N GLY A 383 27.13 -9.62 -0.51
CA GLY A 383 27.05 -8.18 -0.74
C GLY A 383 25.68 -7.65 -1.17
N VAL A 384 24.66 -8.49 -1.32
CA VAL A 384 23.29 -8.05 -1.64
C VAL A 384 22.71 -7.31 -0.44
N ARG A 385 22.13 -6.12 -0.66
CA ARG A 385 21.51 -5.30 0.37
C ARG A 385 20.00 -5.13 0.22
N LEU A 386 19.47 -5.39 -0.96
CA LEU A 386 18.09 -5.14 -1.33
C LEU A 386 17.39 -6.44 -1.72
N PHE A 387 16.15 -6.59 -1.26
CA PHE A 387 15.32 -7.75 -1.56
C PHE A 387 13.98 -7.32 -2.15
N TRP A 388 13.56 -8.02 -3.19
CA TRP A 388 12.24 -7.91 -3.77
C TRP A 388 11.40 -9.09 -3.29
N LEU A 389 10.46 -8.80 -2.40
CA LEU A 389 9.56 -9.76 -1.77
C LEU A 389 8.31 -9.92 -2.63
N ASP A 390 8.44 -10.73 -3.66
CA ASP A 390 7.37 -11.02 -4.60
C ASP A 390 6.46 -12.14 -4.08
N GLU A 391 5.33 -12.41 -4.72
CA GLU A 391 4.33 -13.40 -4.30
C GLU A 391 3.82 -13.19 -2.86
N ALA A 392 3.80 -11.93 -2.43
CA ALA A 392 3.61 -11.54 -1.03
C ALA A 392 2.16 -11.59 -0.53
N GLU A 393 1.19 -11.94 -1.35
CA GLU A 393 -0.24 -12.06 -1.00
C GLU A 393 -0.53 -13.13 0.07
N PRO A 394 -0.11 -14.41 -0.07
CA PRO A 394 0.49 -15.23 -1.15
C PRO A 394 -0.41 -15.35 -2.40
N GLU A 395 0.23 -15.42 -3.58
CA GLU A 395 -0.48 -15.64 -4.85
C GLU A 395 -0.87 -17.11 -5.01
N TYR A 396 -1.93 -17.49 -4.33
CA TYR A 396 -2.48 -18.84 -4.45
C TYR A 396 -3.02 -19.09 -5.87
N GLY A 397 -2.73 -20.24 -6.45
CA GLY A 397 -3.33 -20.66 -7.72
C GLY A 397 -4.88 -20.71 -7.66
N LYS A 398 -5.42 -20.89 -6.45
CA LYS A 398 -6.85 -20.71 -6.12
C LYS A 398 -6.94 -19.96 -4.80
N TYR A 399 -7.62 -18.83 -4.79
CA TYR A 399 -7.87 -18.05 -3.57
C TYR A 399 -8.97 -18.66 -2.69
N ASP A 400 -8.80 -19.93 -2.34
CA ASP A 400 -9.67 -20.71 -1.45
C ASP A 400 -9.28 -20.47 0.01
N PHE A 401 -9.46 -19.23 0.46
CA PHE A 401 -9.00 -18.75 1.75
C PHE A 401 -9.48 -19.55 2.95
N ASP A 402 -10.60 -20.27 2.85
CA ASP A 402 -11.12 -21.13 3.91
C ASP A 402 -10.36 -22.47 4.01
N ASN A 403 -9.58 -22.83 2.98
CA ASN A 403 -8.81 -24.06 2.93
C ASN A 403 -7.41 -23.94 3.52
N TYR A 404 -6.84 -22.75 3.61
CA TYR A 404 -5.45 -22.60 4.03
C TYR A 404 -5.31 -22.25 5.50
N ARG A 405 -4.21 -22.76 6.10
CA ARG A 405 -3.91 -22.63 7.52
C ARG A 405 -2.49 -22.12 7.72
N TYR A 406 -2.37 -21.03 8.45
CA TYR A 406 -1.12 -20.48 8.95
C TYR A 406 -0.89 -20.89 10.41
N HIS A 407 0.30 -20.69 10.90
CA HIS A 407 0.62 -20.77 12.33
C HIS A 407 -0.23 -19.79 13.15
N ALA A 408 -0.44 -18.58 12.64
CA ALA A 408 -1.26 -17.57 13.29
C ALA A 408 -2.76 -17.89 13.32
N GLY A 409 -3.24 -18.81 12.47
CA GLY A 409 -4.65 -19.16 12.38
C GLY A 409 -5.13 -19.50 10.97
N GLU A 410 -6.43 -19.52 10.81
CA GLU A 410 -7.07 -19.71 9.49
C GLU A 410 -6.81 -18.48 8.60
N VAL A 411 -6.54 -18.70 7.31
CA VAL A 411 -6.27 -17.58 6.38
C VAL A 411 -7.44 -16.62 6.29
N LEU A 412 -8.68 -17.11 6.39
CA LEU A 412 -9.85 -16.24 6.50
C LEU A 412 -9.76 -15.22 7.63
N ALA A 413 -9.09 -15.56 8.75
CA ALA A 413 -9.01 -14.73 9.94
C ALA A 413 -7.76 -13.84 9.99
N VAL A 414 -6.66 -14.24 9.31
CA VAL A 414 -5.35 -13.58 9.46
C VAL A 414 -4.62 -13.34 8.15
N GLY A 415 -5.22 -13.68 7.00
CA GLY A 415 -4.54 -13.72 5.71
C GLY A 415 -3.93 -12.39 5.27
N ASN A 416 -4.61 -11.29 5.51
CA ASN A 416 -4.15 -9.97 5.09
C ASN A 416 -2.85 -9.49 5.78
N ALA A 417 -2.46 -10.09 6.90
CA ALA A 417 -1.21 -9.76 7.58
C ALA A 417 0.03 -10.49 7.01
N TYR A 418 -0.11 -11.40 6.07
CA TYR A 418 1.02 -12.14 5.50
C TYR A 418 2.12 -11.21 4.95
N PRO A 419 1.82 -10.20 4.09
CA PRO A 419 2.85 -9.30 3.56
C PRO A 419 3.56 -8.49 4.64
N LEU A 420 2.87 -8.12 5.73
CA LEU A 420 3.48 -7.47 6.88
C LEU A 420 4.56 -8.36 7.51
N HIS A 421 4.24 -9.64 7.76
CA HIS A 421 5.19 -10.59 8.37
C HIS A 421 6.32 -10.98 7.42
N TYR A 422 6.06 -11.00 6.11
CA TYR A 422 7.09 -11.26 5.12
C TYR A 422 8.11 -10.12 5.06
N THR A 423 7.63 -8.88 4.98
CA THR A 423 8.51 -7.69 5.04
C THR A 423 9.26 -7.62 6.37
N GLN A 424 8.57 -7.91 7.49
CA GLN A 424 9.17 -7.95 8.82
C GLN A 424 10.32 -8.94 8.90
N ALA A 425 10.22 -10.14 8.29
CA ALA A 425 11.26 -11.15 8.32
C ALA A 425 12.61 -10.63 7.79
N VAL A 426 12.56 -9.89 6.68
CA VAL A 426 13.76 -9.31 6.06
C VAL A 426 14.23 -8.07 6.83
N TYR A 427 13.31 -7.22 7.27
CA TYR A 427 13.65 -6.02 8.05
C TYR A 427 14.36 -6.36 9.35
N ASP A 428 13.79 -7.25 10.16
CA ASP A 428 14.35 -7.66 11.45
C ASP A 428 15.73 -8.32 11.25
N GLY A 429 15.86 -9.14 10.20
CA GLY A 429 17.11 -9.78 9.83
C GLY A 429 18.21 -8.82 9.42
N LEU A 430 17.91 -7.87 8.54
CA LEU A 430 18.86 -6.82 8.11
C LEU A 430 19.25 -5.92 9.29
N GLN A 431 18.28 -5.56 10.13
CA GLN A 431 18.52 -4.73 11.33
C GLN A 431 19.45 -5.46 12.33
N ALA A 432 19.23 -6.75 12.55
CA ALA A 432 20.08 -7.59 13.41
C ALA A 432 21.50 -7.71 12.84
N ASP A 433 21.65 -7.68 11.51
CA ASP A 433 22.94 -7.70 10.80
C ASP A 433 23.60 -6.30 10.74
N GLY A 434 23.06 -5.31 11.43
CA GLY A 434 23.61 -3.96 11.55
C GLY A 434 23.18 -2.95 10.49
N GLU A 435 22.32 -3.35 9.52
CA GLU A 435 21.77 -2.41 8.54
C GLU A 435 20.79 -1.45 9.20
N ARG A 436 20.78 -0.20 8.74
CA ARG A 436 19.88 0.85 9.25
C ARG A 436 19.02 1.46 8.15
N GLU A 437 19.53 1.48 6.93
CA GLU A 437 18.85 2.01 5.77
C GLU A 437 18.18 0.85 5.02
N ILE A 438 17.00 0.46 5.47
CA ILE A 438 16.31 -0.75 5.02
C ILE A 438 15.11 -0.39 4.16
N VAL A 439 15.10 -0.89 2.93
CA VAL A 439 13.96 -0.87 2.02
C VAL A 439 13.80 -2.24 1.39
N SER A 440 12.58 -2.73 1.30
CA SER A 440 12.23 -3.94 0.54
C SER A 440 11.13 -3.61 -0.47
N LEU A 441 11.32 -4.02 -1.73
CA LEU A 441 10.25 -3.96 -2.72
C LEU A 441 9.27 -5.11 -2.41
N VAL A 442 7.98 -4.81 -2.28
CA VAL A 442 6.98 -5.81 -1.90
C VAL A 442 5.68 -5.60 -2.68
N ARG A 443 5.05 -6.70 -3.16
CA ARG A 443 3.84 -6.61 -4.00
C ARG A 443 2.59 -6.18 -3.24
N CYS A 444 2.48 -6.57 -1.99
CA CYS A 444 1.35 -6.27 -1.15
C CYS A 444 1.77 -5.67 0.19
N ALA A 445 0.84 -5.01 0.85
CA ALA A 445 1.02 -4.46 2.18
C ALA A 445 -0.27 -4.58 2.99
N TRP A 446 -0.15 -4.59 4.29
CA TRP A 446 -1.23 -4.36 5.23
C TRP A 446 -0.89 -3.18 6.13
N ALA A 447 -1.86 -2.67 6.87
CA ALA A 447 -1.65 -1.56 7.79
C ALA A 447 -0.45 -1.81 8.73
N GLY A 448 0.50 -0.87 8.80
CA GLY A 448 1.74 -1.02 9.56
C GLY A 448 2.94 -1.57 8.77
N SER A 449 2.78 -2.00 7.52
CA SER A 449 3.91 -2.48 6.70
C SER A 449 4.96 -1.41 6.44
N GLN A 450 4.57 -0.13 6.43
CA GLN A 450 5.50 0.99 6.22
C GLN A 450 6.65 1.00 7.22
N ARG A 451 6.43 0.63 8.48
CA ARG A 451 7.47 0.63 9.52
C ARG A 451 8.57 -0.39 9.32
N TYR A 452 8.34 -1.36 8.45
CA TYR A 452 9.33 -2.37 8.05
C TYR A 452 9.97 -2.07 6.68
N GLY A 453 9.88 -0.83 6.21
CA GLY A 453 10.53 -0.41 4.97
C GLY A 453 9.87 -0.95 3.70
N ALA A 454 8.57 -1.19 3.73
CA ALA A 454 7.81 -1.64 2.56
C ALA A 454 7.73 -0.54 1.49
N LEU A 455 8.38 -0.77 0.35
CA LEU A 455 8.17 -0.08 -0.91
C LEU A 455 7.22 -0.93 -1.75
N VAL A 456 5.98 -0.48 -1.91
CA VAL A 456 4.96 -1.25 -2.63
C VAL A 456 4.94 -0.88 -4.10
N TRP A 457 4.85 -1.89 -4.99
CA TRP A 457 4.58 -1.63 -6.40
C TRP A 457 3.21 -2.17 -6.79
N SER A 458 2.72 -1.73 -7.93
CA SER A 458 1.35 -1.95 -8.36
C SER A 458 1.06 -3.32 -9.01
N GLY A 459 2.01 -4.29 -8.90
CA GLY A 459 1.83 -5.66 -9.41
C GLY A 459 1.90 -5.78 -10.93
N ASP A 460 1.39 -6.88 -11.48
CA ASP A 460 1.52 -7.29 -12.88
C ASP A 460 0.43 -6.64 -13.74
N ILE A 461 0.60 -5.37 -14.05
CA ILE A 461 -0.35 -4.55 -14.80
C ILE A 461 -0.09 -4.57 -16.31
N HIS A 462 -1.12 -4.31 -17.11
CA HIS A 462 -0.98 -4.25 -18.58
C HIS A 462 -0.30 -2.96 -19.07
N SER A 463 0.39 -3.06 -20.21
CA SER A 463 0.97 -1.94 -20.93
C SER A 463 -0.11 -1.16 -21.68
N SER A 464 -0.81 -0.25 -20.99
CA SER A 464 -1.89 0.56 -21.54
C SER A 464 -2.09 1.88 -20.79
N PHE A 465 -2.63 2.90 -21.46
CA PHE A 465 -3.03 4.15 -20.82
C PHE A 465 -4.14 3.95 -19.79
N THR A 466 -5.03 2.98 -19.97
CA THR A 466 -6.05 2.62 -18.97
C THR A 466 -5.39 2.12 -17.68
N ALA A 467 -4.40 1.23 -17.80
CA ALA A 467 -3.64 0.80 -16.63
C ALA A 467 -2.89 1.96 -15.97
N MET A 468 -2.23 2.82 -16.77
CA MET A 468 -1.54 4.02 -16.24
C MET A 468 -2.50 4.94 -15.46
N ARG A 469 -3.72 5.16 -15.97
CA ARG A 469 -4.74 5.95 -15.27
C ARG A 469 -5.12 5.31 -13.91
N ASN A 470 -5.30 4.00 -13.88
CA ASN A 470 -5.60 3.27 -12.65
C ASN A 470 -4.45 3.37 -11.64
N GLN A 471 -3.20 3.37 -12.11
CA GLN A 471 -2.03 3.49 -11.22
C GLN A 471 -1.94 4.86 -10.56
N LEU A 472 -2.38 5.93 -11.21
CA LEU A 472 -2.41 7.26 -10.58
C LEU A 472 -3.33 7.24 -9.34
N SER A 473 -4.55 6.73 -9.49
CA SER A 473 -5.49 6.60 -8.38
C SER A 473 -4.98 5.64 -7.30
N ALA A 474 -4.38 4.51 -7.69
CA ALA A 474 -3.80 3.52 -6.79
C ALA A 474 -2.66 4.12 -5.94
N GLY A 475 -1.71 4.83 -6.55
CA GLY A 475 -0.59 5.46 -5.84
C GLY A 475 -1.04 6.55 -4.86
N LEU A 476 -2.02 7.35 -5.24
CA LEU A 476 -2.59 8.38 -4.36
C LEU A 476 -3.38 7.77 -3.19
N ASN A 477 -4.13 6.69 -3.43
CA ASN A 477 -4.84 5.97 -2.36
C ASN A 477 -3.86 5.21 -1.43
N MET A 478 -2.76 4.65 -1.94
CA MET A 478 -1.69 4.09 -1.10
C MET A 478 -1.09 5.14 -0.18
N ALA A 479 -0.83 6.34 -0.70
CA ALA A 479 -0.35 7.47 0.09
C ALA A 479 -1.32 7.83 1.23
N MET A 480 -2.62 7.91 0.93
CA MET A 480 -3.67 8.17 1.94
C MET A 480 -3.87 7.01 2.92
N ALA A 481 -3.52 5.78 2.54
CA ALA A 481 -3.50 4.62 3.43
C ALA A 481 -2.22 4.52 4.29
N GLY A 482 -1.35 5.54 4.28
CA GLY A 482 -0.15 5.63 5.12
C GLY A 482 1.03 4.78 4.63
N ILE A 483 1.03 4.39 3.36
CA ILE A 483 2.18 3.75 2.69
C ILE A 483 2.86 4.80 1.80
N PRO A 484 3.88 5.52 2.29
CA PRO A 484 4.47 6.65 1.57
C PRO A 484 5.41 6.22 0.44
N TRP A 485 5.92 4.99 0.45
CA TRP A 485 6.83 4.46 -0.53
C TRP A 485 6.08 3.59 -1.53
N TRP A 486 5.93 4.12 -2.72
CA TRP A 486 5.20 3.46 -3.79
C TRP A 486 5.89 3.64 -5.14
N THR A 487 5.71 2.68 -6.02
CA THR A 487 6.20 2.71 -7.40
C THR A 487 5.27 1.89 -8.30
N THR A 488 5.51 1.94 -9.60
CA THR A 488 4.80 1.14 -10.60
C THR A 488 5.80 0.65 -11.65
N ASP A 489 5.45 -0.38 -12.39
CA ASP A 489 6.22 -0.82 -13.54
C ASP A 489 6.02 0.19 -14.69
N ILE A 490 7.08 0.92 -15.02
CA ILE A 490 7.02 1.96 -16.05
C ILE A 490 6.72 1.31 -17.40
N GLY A 491 5.63 1.75 -18.03
CA GLY A 491 5.13 1.19 -19.28
C GLY A 491 4.22 -0.04 -19.10
N GLY A 492 3.89 -0.42 -17.85
CA GLY A 492 3.18 -1.66 -17.50
C GLY A 492 4.12 -2.86 -17.41
N PHE A 493 3.66 -3.98 -16.84
CA PHE A 493 4.44 -5.22 -16.77
C PHE A 493 4.21 -6.10 -18.00
N HIS A 494 2.95 -6.47 -18.28
CA HIS A 494 2.60 -7.35 -19.38
C HIS A 494 2.52 -6.63 -20.72
N GLY A 495 3.24 -7.16 -21.73
CA GLY A 495 3.22 -6.70 -23.12
C GLY A 495 4.03 -5.43 -23.34
N GLY A 496 3.72 -4.74 -24.43
CA GLY A 496 4.51 -3.61 -24.90
C GLY A 496 5.60 -4.08 -25.87
N ASP A 497 5.26 -4.07 -27.17
CA ASP A 497 6.23 -4.36 -28.22
C ASP A 497 7.23 -3.19 -28.32
N VAL A 498 8.52 -3.50 -28.13
CA VAL A 498 9.60 -2.49 -28.17
C VAL A 498 9.74 -1.80 -29.54
N ALA A 499 9.14 -2.33 -30.59
CA ALA A 499 9.12 -1.72 -31.93
C ALA A 499 7.83 -0.93 -32.21
N ASP A 500 6.81 -0.97 -31.36
CA ASP A 500 5.53 -0.32 -31.59
C ASP A 500 5.55 1.16 -31.17
N ALA A 501 5.25 2.05 -32.11
CA ALA A 501 5.19 3.49 -31.87
C ALA A 501 4.13 3.89 -30.83
N ALA A 502 3.01 3.18 -30.71
CA ALA A 502 2.00 3.43 -29.70
C ALA A 502 2.51 3.08 -28.31
N PHE A 503 3.30 2.01 -28.19
CA PHE A 503 3.97 1.67 -26.94
C PHE A 503 5.09 2.68 -26.59
N HIS A 504 5.80 3.23 -27.59
CA HIS A 504 6.79 4.28 -27.35
C HIS A 504 6.16 5.52 -26.69
N GLU A 505 4.97 5.96 -27.15
CA GLU A 505 4.26 7.07 -26.51
C GLU A 505 3.91 6.74 -25.06
N LEU A 506 3.35 5.56 -24.80
CA LEU A 506 3.00 5.11 -23.46
C LEU A 506 4.24 5.09 -22.55
N MET A 507 5.36 4.53 -23.02
CA MET A 507 6.63 4.45 -22.29
C MET A 507 7.14 5.85 -21.93
N ILE A 508 7.14 6.79 -22.87
CA ILE A 508 7.56 8.17 -22.63
C ILE A 508 6.66 8.82 -21.55
N ARG A 509 5.32 8.75 -21.73
CA ARG A 509 4.37 9.39 -20.82
C ARG A 509 4.45 8.81 -19.41
N TRP A 510 4.61 7.50 -19.32
CA TRP A 510 4.74 6.83 -18.01
C TRP A 510 6.07 7.17 -17.34
N PHE A 511 7.17 7.19 -18.08
CA PHE A 511 8.47 7.58 -17.55
C PHE A 511 8.50 9.04 -17.07
N GLN A 512 7.91 9.95 -17.85
CA GLN A 512 7.75 11.35 -17.48
C GLN A 512 7.03 11.48 -16.12
N TRP A 513 5.94 10.75 -15.95
CA TRP A 513 5.21 10.72 -14.68
C TRP A 513 6.03 10.09 -13.55
N ALA A 514 6.67 8.96 -13.79
CA ALA A 514 7.40 8.19 -12.78
C ALA A 514 8.58 8.95 -12.16
N VAL A 515 9.15 9.95 -12.85
CA VAL A 515 10.17 10.86 -12.29
C VAL A 515 9.65 11.57 -11.02
N PHE A 516 8.35 11.78 -10.93
CA PHE A 516 7.66 12.44 -9.82
C PHE A 516 6.87 11.43 -8.94
N THR A 517 7.35 10.21 -8.86
CA THR A 517 6.91 9.21 -7.88
C THR A 517 8.01 8.96 -6.84
N PRO A 518 7.71 8.33 -5.69
CA PRO A 518 8.69 8.05 -4.66
C PRO A 518 9.93 7.32 -5.18
N VAL A 519 9.77 6.30 -6.02
CA VAL A 519 10.87 5.54 -6.62
C VAL A 519 10.68 5.44 -8.13
N LEU A 520 11.74 5.73 -8.90
CA LEU A 520 11.78 5.64 -10.36
C LEU A 520 12.29 4.26 -10.77
N ARG A 521 11.39 3.36 -11.20
CA ARG A 521 11.70 1.96 -11.46
C ARG A 521 11.23 1.50 -12.84
N MET A 522 12.19 1.17 -13.72
CA MET A 522 11.93 0.41 -14.94
C MET A 522 11.72 -1.07 -14.59
N HIS A 523 10.65 -1.65 -15.08
CA HIS A 523 10.41 -3.09 -15.08
C HIS A 523 9.38 -3.46 -16.14
N GLY A 524 9.41 -4.71 -16.63
CA GLY A 524 8.42 -5.21 -17.57
C GLY A 524 8.84 -6.48 -18.29
N HIS A 525 7.87 -7.15 -18.90
CA HIS A 525 7.99 -8.32 -19.73
C HIS A 525 7.60 -7.96 -21.16
N ARG A 526 8.58 -7.49 -21.96
CA ARG A 526 8.37 -6.85 -23.27
C ARG A 526 8.34 -7.85 -24.40
N ASP A 527 7.50 -7.59 -25.41
CA ASP A 527 7.54 -8.29 -26.68
C ASP A 527 8.69 -7.78 -27.58
N PRO A 528 9.31 -8.67 -28.40
CA PRO A 528 9.07 -10.11 -28.51
C PRO A 528 9.67 -10.92 -27.35
N ILE A 529 8.89 -11.90 -26.86
CA ILE A 529 9.33 -12.82 -25.82
C ILE A 529 10.25 -13.88 -26.41
N THR A 530 11.34 -14.18 -25.71
CA THR A 530 12.29 -15.22 -26.07
C THR A 530 12.15 -16.41 -25.12
N PRO A 531 11.75 -17.61 -25.59
CA PRO A 531 11.67 -18.80 -24.78
C PRO A 531 13.06 -19.21 -24.27
N PRO A 532 13.12 -19.95 -23.15
CA PRO A 532 14.40 -20.48 -22.66
C PRO A 532 14.99 -21.46 -23.65
N ALA A 533 16.32 -21.42 -23.81
CA ALA A 533 17.04 -22.35 -24.70
C ALA A 533 16.85 -23.82 -24.27
N GLU A 534 16.77 -24.05 -22.99
CA GLU A 534 16.45 -25.34 -22.35
C GLU A 534 15.11 -25.17 -21.61
N PRO A 535 13.98 -25.69 -22.13
CA PRO A 535 12.68 -25.59 -21.43
C PRO A 535 12.67 -26.21 -20.04
N PHE A 536 13.54 -27.19 -19.80
CA PHE A 536 13.76 -27.82 -18.51
C PHE A 536 15.25 -27.84 -18.20
N ARG A 537 15.62 -27.36 -17.02
CA ARG A 537 16.97 -27.38 -16.49
C ARG A 537 16.98 -28.24 -15.23
N ASP A 538 17.76 -29.33 -15.25
CA ASP A 538 17.78 -30.31 -14.15
C ASP A 538 16.37 -30.80 -13.74
N GLY A 539 15.46 -30.93 -14.71
CA GLY A 539 14.07 -31.33 -14.48
C GLY A 539 13.16 -30.21 -13.97
N VAL A 540 13.64 -28.97 -13.86
CA VAL A 540 12.88 -27.79 -13.45
C VAL A 540 12.52 -26.97 -14.67
N ALA A 541 11.23 -26.66 -14.86
CA ALA A 541 10.74 -25.81 -15.92
C ALA A 541 11.36 -24.41 -15.82
N GLN A 542 11.74 -23.84 -16.96
CA GLN A 542 12.41 -22.55 -17.03
C GLN A 542 11.48 -21.48 -17.56
N CYS A 543 11.63 -20.25 -17.02
CA CYS A 543 10.94 -19.08 -17.50
C CYS A 543 11.58 -18.51 -18.76
N ASP A 544 10.77 -17.94 -19.63
CA ASP A 544 11.18 -17.11 -20.77
C ASP A 544 11.82 -15.78 -20.32
N THR A 545 12.18 -14.94 -21.28
CA THR A 545 12.64 -13.58 -21.05
C THR A 545 12.03 -12.63 -22.07
N GLY A 546 11.65 -11.44 -21.65
CA GLY A 546 11.20 -10.37 -22.53
C GLY A 546 12.34 -9.75 -23.32
N ALA A 547 12.00 -8.95 -24.33
CA ALA A 547 12.91 -8.06 -25.02
C ALA A 547 13.56 -7.06 -24.06
N GLY A 548 14.45 -6.20 -24.55
CA GLY A 548 15.11 -5.15 -23.79
C GLY A 548 14.11 -4.18 -23.14
N ASN A 549 14.42 -3.74 -21.93
CA ASN A 549 13.63 -2.74 -21.19
C ASN A 549 14.54 -1.63 -20.64
N GLU A 550 15.74 -1.50 -21.17
CA GLU A 550 16.69 -0.43 -20.87
C GLU A 550 16.25 0.86 -21.59
N LEU A 551 16.68 2.01 -21.11
CA LEU A 551 16.24 3.31 -21.67
C LEU A 551 16.47 3.43 -23.19
N TRP A 552 17.47 2.72 -23.74
CA TRP A 552 17.80 2.71 -25.17
C TRP A 552 17.09 1.62 -25.99
N SER A 553 16.26 0.80 -25.37
CA SER A 553 15.61 -0.35 -26.04
C SER A 553 14.48 0.04 -26.98
N PHE A 554 14.03 1.31 -26.96
CA PHE A 554 12.86 1.82 -27.68
C PHE A 554 13.20 2.76 -28.81
N GLY A 555 14.48 2.79 -29.28
CA GLY A 555 14.98 3.67 -30.31
C GLY A 555 15.54 4.99 -29.79
N GLU A 556 16.33 5.67 -30.65
CA GLU A 556 17.13 6.84 -30.25
C GLU A 556 16.27 8.05 -29.85
N ASP A 557 15.14 8.29 -30.53
CA ASP A 557 14.26 9.43 -30.22
C ASP A 557 13.64 9.27 -28.83
N VAL A 558 13.16 8.06 -28.50
CA VAL A 558 12.64 7.72 -27.17
C VAL A 558 13.76 7.83 -26.13
N PHE A 559 14.91 7.25 -26.42
CA PHE A 559 16.08 7.28 -25.54
C PHE A 559 16.49 8.70 -25.18
N ALA A 560 16.52 9.63 -26.14
CA ALA A 560 16.86 11.03 -25.89
C ALA A 560 15.93 11.67 -24.84
N ILE A 561 14.63 11.38 -24.93
CA ILE A 561 13.63 11.89 -23.98
C ILE A 561 13.83 11.23 -22.61
N LEU A 562 13.89 9.88 -22.55
CA LEU A 562 14.03 9.16 -21.28
C LEU A 562 15.31 9.56 -20.54
N ARG A 563 16.43 9.72 -21.26
CA ARG A 563 17.71 10.16 -20.69
C ARG A 563 17.62 11.55 -20.05
N ARG A 564 16.92 12.50 -20.70
CA ARG A 564 16.69 13.84 -20.15
C ARG A 564 15.91 13.78 -18.85
N PHE A 565 14.85 12.96 -18.78
CA PHE A 565 14.04 12.79 -17.59
C PHE A 565 14.77 12.02 -16.47
N ALA A 566 15.63 11.05 -16.80
CA ALA A 566 16.52 10.41 -15.86
C ALA A 566 17.51 11.42 -15.23
N ALA A 567 18.08 12.31 -16.05
CA ALA A 567 18.93 13.41 -15.57
C ALA A 567 18.15 14.39 -14.68
N LEU A 568 16.89 14.71 -15.03
CA LEU A 568 16.01 15.52 -14.17
C LEU A 568 15.79 14.87 -12.81
N ARG A 569 15.58 13.55 -12.75
CA ARG A 569 15.44 12.82 -11.47
C ARG A 569 16.66 12.99 -10.57
N GLU A 570 17.86 12.97 -11.15
CA GLU A 570 19.09 13.23 -10.38
C GLU A 570 19.16 14.66 -9.85
N ARG A 571 18.74 15.67 -10.64
CA ARG A 571 18.66 17.05 -10.15
C ARG A 571 17.59 17.24 -9.07
N LEU A 572 16.51 16.45 -9.11
CA LEU A 572 15.45 16.43 -8.10
C LEU A 572 15.83 15.64 -6.84
N ARG A 573 16.93 14.87 -6.84
CA ARG A 573 17.33 14.00 -5.70
C ARG A 573 17.33 14.72 -4.35
N PRO A 574 17.86 15.94 -4.18
CA PRO A 574 17.81 16.63 -2.89
C PRO A 574 16.39 16.94 -2.42
N TYR A 575 15.50 17.29 -3.34
CA TYR A 575 14.08 17.53 -3.05
C TYR A 575 13.39 16.23 -2.62
N VAL A 576 13.56 15.16 -3.38
CA VAL A 576 12.99 13.84 -3.07
C VAL A 576 13.51 13.32 -1.72
N ALA A 577 14.81 13.48 -1.43
CA ALA A 577 15.37 13.13 -0.11
C ALA A 577 14.68 13.90 1.03
N GLY A 578 14.37 15.17 0.81
CA GLY A 578 13.58 15.99 1.75
C GLY A 578 12.18 15.42 1.99
N LEU A 579 11.50 15.00 0.92
CA LEU A 579 10.17 14.36 1.02
C LEU A 579 10.23 13.04 1.79
N MET A 580 11.24 12.21 1.53
CA MET A 580 11.44 10.95 2.26
C MET A 580 11.72 11.17 3.75
N ARG A 581 12.44 12.24 4.07
CA ARG A 581 12.65 12.65 5.48
C ARG A 581 11.35 13.03 6.15
N THR A 582 10.49 13.81 5.49
CA THR A 582 9.18 14.19 6.02
C THR A 582 8.26 12.96 6.20
N ALA A 583 8.34 11.99 5.28
CA ALA A 583 7.65 10.71 5.41
C ALA A 583 8.14 9.90 6.62
N HIS A 584 9.46 9.92 6.89
CA HIS A 584 10.06 9.28 8.06
C HIS A 584 9.66 9.97 9.37
N GLU A 585 9.76 11.30 9.42
CA GLU A 585 9.56 12.08 10.66
C GLU A 585 8.08 12.23 11.04
N ALA A 586 7.20 12.41 10.04
CA ALA A 586 5.80 12.77 10.25
C ALA A 586 4.77 11.84 9.59
N GLY A 587 5.21 10.96 8.68
CA GLY A 587 4.30 10.13 7.89
C GLY A 587 3.70 10.83 6.66
N ASP A 588 4.11 12.06 6.34
CA ASP A 588 3.60 12.79 5.18
C ASP A 588 4.06 12.13 3.87
N PRO A 589 3.15 11.74 2.97
CA PRO A 589 3.54 11.06 1.74
C PRO A 589 4.18 12.04 0.73
N PRO A 590 5.13 11.56 -0.11
CA PRO A 590 5.65 12.34 -1.23
C PRO A 590 4.59 12.67 -2.30
N MET A 591 3.76 11.71 -2.69
CA MET A 591 2.62 11.90 -3.59
C MET A 591 1.39 12.27 -2.77
N ARG A 592 0.72 13.38 -3.11
CA ARG A 592 -0.38 13.94 -2.31
C ARG A 592 -1.55 14.30 -3.22
N PRO A 593 -2.75 13.77 -3.01
CA PRO A 593 -3.94 14.29 -3.66
C PRO A 593 -4.08 15.79 -3.42
N MET A 594 -4.71 16.52 -4.32
CA MET A 594 -4.80 17.98 -4.22
C MET A 594 -5.42 18.45 -2.90
N PHE A 595 -6.41 17.75 -2.37
CA PHE A 595 -7.07 18.06 -1.10
C PHE A 595 -6.16 17.91 0.13
N TYR A 596 -5.04 17.22 0.03
CA TYR A 596 -4.09 17.07 1.13
C TYR A 596 -3.47 18.40 1.54
N ASP A 597 -3.06 19.19 0.54
CA ASP A 597 -2.43 20.50 0.73
C ASP A 597 -3.42 21.67 0.62
N TYR A 598 -4.61 21.47 -0.03
CA TYR A 598 -5.62 22.48 -0.26
C TYR A 598 -7.03 22.06 0.20
N PRO A 599 -7.20 21.56 1.43
CA PRO A 599 -8.50 21.02 1.88
C PRO A 599 -9.63 22.05 1.93
N GLY A 600 -9.30 23.34 2.02
CA GLY A 600 -10.26 24.44 2.06
C GLY A 600 -10.83 24.85 0.70
N ASP A 601 -10.27 24.40 -0.42
CA ASP A 601 -10.86 24.63 -1.75
C ASP A 601 -11.70 23.39 -2.15
N PRO A 602 -13.02 23.53 -2.30
CA PRO A 602 -13.88 22.39 -2.65
C PRO A 602 -13.47 21.67 -3.94
N ARG A 603 -12.86 22.36 -4.92
CA ARG A 603 -12.41 21.76 -6.17
C ARG A 603 -11.27 20.77 -5.97
N SER A 604 -10.43 20.97 -4.94
CA SER A 604 -9.31 20.07 -4.65
C SER A 604 -9.75 18.62 -4.41
N TRP A 605 -10.98 18.45 -3.95
CA TRP A 605 -11.57 17.14 -3.68
C TRP A 605 -12.17 16.47 -4.93
N ASP A 606 -12.35 17.23 -6.03
CA ASP A 606 -12.87 16.73 -7.31
C ASP A 606 -11.77 16.35 -8.30
N VAL A 607 -10.53 16.77 -8.03
CA VAL A 607 -9.40 16.59 -8.94
C VAL A 607 -8.76 15.22 -8.70
N ASP A 608 -8.80 14.34 -9.70
CA ASP A 608 -8.33 12.96 -9.63
C ASP A 608 -7.26 12.60 -10.67
N ASP A 609 -6.83 13.58 -11.47
CA ASP A 609 -5.92 13.39 -12.61
C ASP A 609 -4.62 14.22 -12.52
N GLN A 610 -4.40 14.89 -11.38
CA GLN A 610 -3.19 15.62 -11.01
C GLN A 610 -2.99 15.56 -9.50
N TYR A 611 -1.77 15.85 -9.04
CA TYR A 611 -1.41 15.75 -7.62
C TYR A 611 -0.24 16.66 -7.25
N MET A 612 -0.01 16.86 -5.96
CA MET A 612 1.20 17.50 -5.44
C MET A 612 2.29 16.46 -5.18
N PHE A 613 3.47 16.69 -5.70
CA PHE A 613 4.68 15.94 -5.32
C PHE A 613 5.46 16.77 -4.31
N GLY A 614 5.26 16.46 -3.04
CA GLY A 614 5.61 17.35 -1.94
C GLY A 614 4.81 18.66 -1.97
N PRO A 615 5.21 19.68 -1.20
CA PRO A 615 4.47 20.94 -1.09
C PRO A 615 4.66 21.87 -2.30
N ASP A 616 5.66 21.64 -3.17
CA ASP A 616 6.14 22.65 -4.10
C ASP A 616 5.92 22.32 -5.57
N LEU A 617 5.67 21.04 -5.92
CA LEU A 617 5.50 20.62 -7.32
C LEU A 617 4.08 20.11 -7.56
N LEU A 618 3.38 20.71 -8.52
CA LEU A 618 2.12 20.21 -9.06
C LEU A 618 2.40 19.42 -10.33
N ILE A 619 1.95 18.17 -10.36
CA ILE A 619 2.20 17.20 -11.42
C ILE A 619 0.88 16.86 -12.09
N ALA A 620 0.79 17.07 -13.40
CA ALA A 620 -0.39 16.76 -14.19
C ALA A 620 -0.01 15.81 -15.37
N PRO A 621 0.05 14.48 -15.11
CA PRO A 621 0.50 13.50 -16.08
C PRO A 621 -0.43 13.40 -17.29
N ILE A 622 0.11 13.00 -18.44
CA ILE A 622 -0.67 12.70 -19.64
C ILE A 622 -1.06 11.22 -19.56
N ILE A 623 -2.33 10.96 -19.31
CA ILE A 623 -2.90 9.64 -19.02
C ILE A 623 -3.83 9.12 -20.13
N ALA A 624 -3.72 9.69 -21.33
CA ALA A 624 -4.40 9.22 -22.53
C ALA A 624 -3.53 9.44 -23.75
N ALA A 625 -3.65 8.54 -24.73
CA ALA A 625 -2.87 8.57 -25.98
C ALA A 625 -3.19 9.81 -26.84
N GLY A 626 -2.18 10.31 -27.54
CA GLY A 626 -2.31 11.36 -28.56
C GLY A 626 -2.58 12.77 -28.02
N LEU A 627 -2.59 12.97 -26.71
CA LEU A 627 -2.80 14.28 -26.12
C LEU A 627 -1.53 15.13 -26.19
N THR A 628 -1.65 16.33 -26.76
CA THR A 628 -0.60 17.35 -26.84
C THR A 628 -0.86 18.57 -25.95
N ALA A 629 -1.96 18.56 -25.21
CA ALA A 629 -2.33 19.56 -24.22
C ALA A 629 -3.36 18.95 -23.25
N ARG A 630 -3.46 19.51 -22.05
CA ARG A 630 -4.52 19.18 -21.09
C ARG A 630 -4.84 20.36 -20.21
N ASP A 631 -6.02 20.32 -19.62
CA ASP A 631 -6.42 21.26 -18.58
C ASP A 631 -5.75 20.88 -17.25
N VAL A 632 -5.30 21.90 -16.52
CA VAL A 632 -4.67 21.80 -15.21
C VAL A 632 -5.30 22.83 -14.29
N TRP A 633 -5.83 22.39 -13.16
CA TRP A 633 -6.29 23.29 -12.12
C TRP A 633 -5.10 23.70 -11.24
N LEU A 634 -4.79 24.99 -11.22
CA LEU A 634 -3.80 25.58 -10.31
C LEU A 634 -4.50 26.15 -9.08
N PRO A 635 -4.17 25.67 -7.86
CA PRO A 635 -4.67 26.30 -6.63
C PRO A 635 -4.24 27.76 -6.52
N ALA A 636 -4.96 28.55 -5.72
CA ALA A 636 -4.63 29.96 -5.48
C ALA A 636 -3.17 30.14 -5.05
N GLY A 637 -2.49 31.15 -5.60
CA GLY A 637 -1.07 31.44 -5.40
C GLY A 637 -0.34 31.68 -6.71
N GLU A 638 0.96 31.91 -6.64
CA GLU A 638 1.82 32.11 -7.81
C GLU A 638 2.58 30.85 -8.15
N TRP A 639 2.55 30.46 -9.41
CA TRP A 639 3.17 29.26 -9.96
C TRP A 639 4.16 29.63 -11.07
N ILE A 640 5.06 28.72 -11.37
CA ILE A 640 6.00 28.80 -12.48
C ILE A 640 5.84 27.54 -13.31
N ASP A 641 5.57 27.69 -14.61
CA ASP A 641 5.69 26.56 -15.55
C ASP A 641 7.14 26.07 -15.56
N ALA A 642 7.35 24.83 -15.17
CA ALA A 642 8.69 24.27 -14.95
C ALA A 642 9.56 24.24 -16.23
N TRP A 643 8.93 24.20 -17.41
CA TRP A 643 9.62 24.05 -18.69
C TRP A 643 9.91 25.38 -19.38
N THR A 644 9.10 26.39 -19.14
CA THR A 644 9.24 27.69 -19.82
C THR A 644 9.70 28.80 -18.89
N GLY A 645 9.67 28.58 -17.57
CA GLY A 645 9.92 29.61 -16.56
C GLY A 645 8.82 30.68 -16.47
N ALA A 646 7.72 30.54 -17.22
CA ALA A 646 6.64 31.51 -17.22
C ALA A 646 5.91 31.52 -15.86
N GLN A 647 5.65 32.72 -15.34
CA GLN A 647 4.82 32.90 -14.14
C GLN A 647 3.34 32.76 -14.51
N VAL A 648 2.59 32.05 -13.66
CA VAL A 648 1.16 31.77 -13.80
C VAL A 648 0.47 32.02 -12.47
N THR A 649 -0.50 32.93 -12.46
CA THR A 649 -1.36 33.14 -11.27
C THR A 649 -2.38 32.02 -11.21
N GLY A 650 -2.43 31.32 -10.06
CA GLY A 650 -3.38 30.25 -9.80
C GLY A 650 -4.79 30.73 -9.43
N GLY A 651 -5.61 29.82 -8.90
CA GLY A 651 -7.03 30.02 -8.62
C GLY A 651 -7.93 29.69 -9.82
N ALA A 652 -7.37 29.19 -10.92
CA ALA A 652 -8.08 28.88 -12.16
C ALA A 652 -7.61 27.59 -12.81
N THR A 653 -8.41 27.06 -13.72
CA THR A 653 -7.98 26.01 -14.65
C THR A 653 -7.38 26.65 -15.88
N ILE A 654 -6.24 26.17 -16.30
CA ILE A 654 -5.52 26.60 -17.51
C ILE A 654 -5.32 25.41 -18.46
N THR A 655 -5.25 25.66 -19.75
CA THR A 655 -4.83 24.65 -20.72
C THR A 655 -3.30 24.72 -20.88
N SER A 656 -2.61 23.65 -20.52
CA SER A 656 -1.15 23.53 -20.61
C SER A 656 -0.74 22.65 -21.77
N ALA A 657 0.23 23.11 -22.57
CA ALA A 657 0.80 22.34 -23.67
C ALA A 657 1.60 21.14 -23.14
N ALA A 658 1.47 20.01 -23.81
CA ALA A 658 2.11 18.74 -23.47
C ALA A 658 2.63 18.01 -24.73
N PRO A 659 3.55 18.60 -25.50
CA PRO A 659 4.21 17.86 -26.58
C PRO A 659 4.89 16.60 -26.00
N ILE A 660 5.31 15.66 -26.87
CA ILE A 660 5.79 14.36 -26.39
C ILE A 660 7.03 14.47 -25.48
N GLU A 661 7.80 15.52 -25.65
CA GLU A 661 9.04 15.77 -24.91
C GLU A 661 8.82 16.27 -23.48
N ARG A 662 7.58 16.61 -23.09
CA ARG A 662 7.27 17.11 -21.75
C ARG A 662 5.82 16.87 -21.35
N MET A 663 5.57 16.84 -20.06
CA MET A 663 4.22 16.87 -19.47
C MET A 663 4.07 18.12 -18.60
N PRO A 664 2.84 18.60 -18.30
CA PRO A 664 2.64 19.74 -17.42
C PRO A 664 3.18 19.52 -16.02
N VAL A 665 4.08 20.40 -15.60
CA VAL A 665 4.64 20.49 -14.23
C VAL A 665 4.69 21.96 -13.85
N PHE A 666 4.17 22.28 -12.65
CA PHE A 666 4.18 23.63 -12.12
C PHE A 666 4.91 23.65 -10.79
N VAL A 667 5.78 24.63 -10.62
CA VAL A 667 6.53 24.86 -9.39
C VAL A 667 5.91 26.02 -8.63
N ARG A 668 5.74 25.89 -7.33
CA ARG A 668 5.32 27.02 -6.49
C ARG A 668 6.36 28.15 -6.59
N ALA A 669 5.92 29.38 -6.81
CA ALA A 669 6.84 30.52 -6.92
C ALA A 669 7.70 30.68 -5.64
N GLY A 670 8.98 30.85 -5.83
CA GLY A 670 9.97 30.96 -4.74
C GLY A 670 10.47 29.62 -4.19
N ALA A 671 9.97 28.48 -4.64
CA ALA A 671 10.47 27.17 -4.21
C ALA A 671 11.86 26.89 -4.79
N VAL A 672 12.78 26.39 -3.94
CA VAL A 672 14.17 26.07 -4.31
C VAL A 672 14.25 25.04 -5.43
N VAL A 673 13.30 24.11 -5.48
CA VAL A 673 13.24 23.04 -6.47
C VAL A 673 13.07 23.54 -7.92
N ALA A 674 12.69 24.80 -8.13
CA ALA A 674 12.66 25.43 -9.46
C ALA A 674 14.02 25.35 -10.17
N GLY A 675 15.11 25.44 -9.42
CA GLY A 675 16.47 25.32 -9.96
C GLY A 675 16.78 23.97 -10.63
N ALA A 676 16.05 22.91 -10.30
CA ALA A 676 16.23 21.60 -10.93
C ALA A 676 15.80 21.57 -12.43
N PHE A 677 14.99 22.55 -12.86
CA PHE A 677 14.47 22.66 -14.23
C PHE A 677 15.23 23.68 -15.10
N ALA A 678 16.22 24.38 -14.53
CA ALA A 678 16.90 25.49 -15.23
C ALA A 678 17.54 25.08 -16.57
N ASP A 679 18.10 23.85 -16.64
CA ASP A 679 18.71 23.31 -17.85
C ASP A 679 17.68 22.87 -18.91
N ASP A 680 16.41 22.76 -18.56
CA ASP A 680 15.32 22.33 -19.44
C ASP A 680 14.44 23.50 -19.91
N ALA A 681 14.68 24.71 -19.38
CA ALA A 681 13.90 25.92 -19.68
C ALA A 681 14.47 26.73 -20.87
N ALA A 682 15.49 26.23 -21.57
CA ALA A 682 16.14 26.90 -22.71
C ALA A 682 15.56 26.48 -24.06
#